data_c5f3e5e7109a842e4f13e9a91efa23f5
#
_entry.id   c5f3e5e7109a842e4f13e9a91efa23f5
#
_cell.length_a   1.000
_cell.length_b   1.000
_cell.length_c   1.000
_cell.angle_alpha   90.00
_cell.angle_beta   90.00
_cell.angle_gamma   90.00
#
_symmetry.space_group_name_H-M   'P 1'
#
loop_
_entity.id
_entity.type
_entity.pdbx_description
1 polymer ?
#
loop_
_entity_poly.entity_id
_entity_poly.type
_entity_poly.pdbx_seq_one_letter_code
_entity_poly.pdbx_strand_id
1 'polypeptide(L)'
;MIFLDVETCGFHGPATLIQWATLDGEIQLHDVWCTPIQETLDLIYMIVDDEEGIVGFNLAFDWFHICQLYTMLVQFPDPNERPIDHIDELAILEEQGRFGDCLKPVSALDLMLHARKGPYQGTMNRSDVKVKKVPTALAWEVAKELDARIPLKDVYFARKQDVKKRWQVMDITDDFGDIIPDFKNIVLKFAPSSALKALAADALGYDTETIRMFTDIELPTQCQPTESGYAPFALAHGKPGDWNWSWPDVIRIHMEHWLFNESARKYASDDVKYTRELYHYFGKPALGDNDSILACMVGTVRWRGFAIDVDGILKLKKQAVEALAAMPHNFNSPVVCRTYLEQVMDETERLNLSYQDRPSTRSIILEDIANWTEDTVCPECKGMGENDLGEECSHCSGGLVKSDIPHKAARRAQLILDCRHAKKEIELYDKLLKAGRFHASFKVIGTLSSRMAGADGLNPQGIKHATTVRECFPLADCGLSLCGGDFAGFEVCLADAVYGDPDLHADLVTGKKIHGLFGQYLFPPMTYDEILATKGLPDNEDKYARSKNGVFALLYGGQEYTLSTRVGIPEEIANEAYQRWINKYKVWGKERAKIFDMFCSMRQPSGIGTKVTWAEPSNFIESMFGFKRYFTLENQICKVLFKLAEDPPKHWTRMHLKVTRRDRVQTASGAVRSALFASAFALQAANMRAAANHVIQSSGATITKLLQKNIWDLQPIGISEWLVQPLNIHDEIMCPTKLEMIPEVRKIVDLTVSGLIPKVPLLEIEWGDKLETWASK
;
A
#
# COMPACT_ATOMS: atom_id res chain seq x y z
N MET A 1 6.15 -19.15 27.13
CA MET A 1 5.61 -18.74 25.80
C MET A 1 4.12 -18.95 25.77
N ILE A 2 3.39 -17.91 25.46
CA ILE A 2 1.94 -17.87 25.45
C ILE A 2 1.43 -17.67 24.02
N PHE A 3 0.56 -18.57 23.55
CA PHE A 3 -0.23 -18.39 22.34
C PHE A 3 -1.47 -17.57 22.70
N LEU A 4 -1.71 -16.48 21.97
CA LEU A 4 -2.71 -15.47 22.30
C LEU A 4 -3.57 -15.13 21.09
N ASP A 5 -4.86 -14.95 21.33
CA ASP A 5 -5.83 -14.36 20.42
C ASP A 5 -6.91 -13.63 21.22
N VAL A 6 -7.60 -12.64 20.64
CA VAL A 6 -8.59 -11.82 21.34
C VAL A 6 -9.83 -11.62 20.48
N GLU A 7 -11.00 -11.90 21.09
CA GLU A 7 -12.28 -11.53 20.47
C GLU A 7 -12.80 -10.21 21.04
N THR A 8 -13.40 -9.41 20.18
CA THR A 8 -13.74 -8.03 20.49
C THR A 8 -15.19 -7.68 20.17
N CYS A 9 -15.65 -6.59 20.73
CA CYS A 9 -16.93 -5.98 20.39
C CYS A 9 -16.84 -5.27 19.03
N GLY A 10 -17.00 -6.04 17.94
CA GLY A 10 -16.67 -5.57 16.59
C GLY A 10 -15.17 -5.43 16.37
N PHE A 11 -14.76 -4.90 15.21
CA PHE A 11 -13.33 -4.83 14.85
C PHE A 11 -12.46 -3.97 15.77
N HIS A 12 -13.06 -3.14 16.61
CA HIS A 12 -12.32 -2.09 17.30
C HIS A 12 -12.93 -1.72 18.67
N GLY A 13 -14.03 -2.34 19.05
CA GLY A 13 -14.57 -2.21 20.40
C GLY A 13 -13.71 -2.93 21.42
N PRO A 14 -14.04 -2.86 22.70
CA PRO A 14 -13.26 -3.50 23.74
C PRO A 14 -13.23 -5.01 23.62
N ALA A 15 -12.17 -5.62 24.15
CA ALA A 15 -12.03 -7.06 24.23
C ALA A 15 -13.18 -7.67 25.06
N THR A 16 -13.72 -8.79 24.59
CA THR A 16 -14.78 -9.55 25.28
C THR A 16 -14.31 -10.91 25.75
N LEU A 17 -13.38 -11.51 25.02
CA LEU A 17 -12.83 -12.82 25.33
C LEU A 17 -11.33 -12.82 25.02
N ILE A 18 -10.51 -13.33 25.93
CA ILE A 18 -9.08 -13.59 25.72
C ILE A 18 -8.90 -15.10 25.66
N GLN A 19 -8.38 -15.57 24.53
CA GLN A 19 -8.03 -16.98 24.34
C GLN A 19 -6.51 -17.12 24.47
N TRP A 20 -6.07 -18.07 25.28
CA TRP A 20 -4.64 -18.28 25.45
C TRP A 20 -4.30 -19.73 25.77
N ALA A 21 -3.08 -20.14 25.51
CA ALA A 21 -2.53 -21.42 25.89
C ALA A 21 -1.00 -21.33 26.00
N THR A 22 -0.41 -22.16 26.83
CA THR A 22 1.02 -22.46 26.75
C THR A 22 1.28 -23.48 25.62
N LEU A 23 2.55 -23.77 25.33
CA LEU A 23 2.96 -24.65 24.23
C LEU A 23 2.25 -26.02 24.29
N ASP A 24 2.21 -26.63 25.49
CA ASP A 24 1.65 -27.97 25.72
C ASP A 24 0.40 -27.92 26.62
N GLY A 25 -0.07 -26.74 27.00
CA GLY A 25 -1.22 -26.55 27.89
C GLY A 25 -2.56 -26.62 27.18
N GLU A 26 -3.62 -26.77 27.97
CA GLU A 26 -4.99 -26.66 27.51
C GLU A 26 -5.30 -25.21 27.10
N ILE A 27 -6.19 -25.04 26.11
CA ILE A 27 -6.62 -23.71 25.68
C ILE A 27 -7.60 -23.14 26.71
N GLN A 28 -7.32 -21.98 27.22
CA GLN A 28 -8.14 -21.25 28.17
C GLN A 28 -8.94 -20.16 27.47
N LEU A 29 -10.18 -19.98 27.90
CA LEU A 29 -11.09 -18.94 27.43
C LEU A 29 -11.45 -18.05 28.61
N HIS A 30 -10.94 -16.82 28.64
CA HIS A 30 -11.13 -15.87 29.72
C HIS A 30 -12.20 -14.84 29.36
N ASP A 31 -13.32 -14.88 30.03
CA ASP A 31 -14.50 -14.03 29.79
C ASP A 31 -14.33 -12.67 30.52
N VAL A 32 -13.79 -11.70 29.84
CA VAL A 32 -13.36 -10.39 30.38
C VAL A 32 -14.45 -9.70 31.20
N TRP A 33 -15.69 -9.67 30.69
CA TRP A 33 -16.77 -8.89 31.28
C TRP A 33 -17.40 -9.51 32.53
N CYS A 34 -17.30 -10.82 32.68
CA CYS A 34 -17.92 -11.58 33.76
C CYS A 34 -16.93 -12.01 34.84
N THR A 35 -15.64 -11.79 34.61
CA THR A 35 -14.56 -12.14 35.55
C THR A 35 -14.17 -10.93 36.39
N PRO A 36 -13.78 -11.10 37.66
CA PRO A 36 -13.23 -10.01 38.48
C PRO A 36 -12.09 -9.27 37.77
N ILE A 37 -12.05 -7.97 37.87
CA ILE A 37 -11.05 -7.10 37.24
C ILE A 37 -9.63 -7.56 37.58
N GLN A 38 -9.38 -7.93 38.87
CA GLN A 38 -8.06 -8.39 39.30
C GLN A 38 -7.59 -9.63 38.54
N GLU A 39 -8.49 -10.60 38.31
CA GLU A 39 -8.11 -11.82 37.59
C GLU A 39 -7.74 -11.53 36.12
N THR A 40 -8.43 -10.56 35.50
CA THR A 40 -8.09 -10.11 34.14
C THR A 40 -6.76 -9.34 34.12
N LEU A 41 -6.50 -8.48 35.10
CA LEU A 41 -5.22 -7.79 35.23
C LEU A 41 -4.07 -8.79 35.48
N ASP A 42 -4.28 -9.79 36.35
CA ASP A 42 -3.28 -10.85 36.61
C ASP A 42 -2.96 -11.64 35.32
N LEU A 43 -3.97 -11.92 34.50
CA LEU A 43 -3.77 -12.53 33.18
C LEU A 43 -2.94 -11.62 32.26
N ILE A 44 -3.25 -10.32 32.22
CA ILE A 44 -2.48 -9.37 31.41
C ILE A 44 -1.02 -9.28 31.90
N TYR A 45 -0.77 -9.22 33.20
CA TYR A 45 0.58 -9.26 33.78
C TYR A 45 1.32 -10.53 33.34
N MET A 46 0.66 -11.69 33.45
CA MET A 46 1.23 -12.96 33.01
C MET A 46 1.60 -12.96 31.52
N ILE A 47 0.73 -12.39 30.65
CA ILE A 47 1.00 -12.29 29.21
C ILE A 47 2.17 -11.35 28.90
N VAL A 48 2.23 -10.21 29.58
CA VAL A 48 3.26 -9.17 29.34
C VAL A 48 4.64 -9.63 29.83
N ASP A 49 4.69 -10.33 30.97
CA ASP A 49 5.92 -10.67 31.68
C ASP A 49 6.37 -12.13 31.40
N ASP A 50 5.71 -12.88 30.50
CA ASP A 50 6.15 -14.23 30.13
C ASP A 50 7.59 -14.21 29.58
N GLU A 51 8.49 -14.98 30.24
CA GLU A 51 9.93 -14.97 29.97
C GLU A 51 10.29 -15.34 28.51
N GLU A 52 9.50 -16.18 27.85
CA GLU A 52 9.71 -16.56 26.47
C GLU A 52 8.97 -15.63 25.49
N GLY A 53 7.91 -14.94 25.95
CA GLY A 53 7.11 -14.02 25.17
C GLY A 53 5.85 -14.64 24.55
N ILE A 54 5.25 -13.93 23.61
CA ILE A 54 3.93 -14.23 23.03
C ILE A 54 4.01 -14.65 21.56
N VAL A 55 3.11 -15.55 21.18
CA VAL A 55 2.90 -15.99 19.79
C VAL A 55 1.44 -15.74 19.42
N GLY A 56 1.20 -15.07 18.31
CA GLY A 56 -0.15 -14.83 17.83
C GLY A 56 -0.23 -14.77 16.31
N PHE A 57 -1.40 -14.40 15.83
CA PHE A 57 -1.67 -14.27 14.40
C PHE A 57 -2.28 -12.90 14.11
N ASN A 58 -1.51 -11.97 13.54
CA ASN A 58 -1.84 -10.55 13.39
C ASN A 58 -1.82 -9.79 14.73
N LEU A 59 -0.76 -10.03 15.51
CA LEU A 59 -0.57 -9.50 16.86
C LEU A 59 -0.77 -7.98 17.00
N ALA A 60 -0.63 -7.20 15.96
CA ALA A 60 -0.92 -5.76 16.01
C ALA A 60 -2.38 -5.47 16.40
N PHE A 61 -3.30 -6.38 16.07
CA PHE A 61 -4.70 -6.30 16.48
C PHE A 61 -4.88 -6.69 17.95
N ASP A 62 -4.44 -7.88 18.31
CA ASP A 62 -4.64 -8.41 19.65
C ASP A 62 -3.94 -7.57 20.70
N TRP A 63 -2.72 -7.16 20.41
CA TRP A 63 -1.93 -6.32 21.33
C TRP A 63 -2.54 -4.93 21.53
N PHE A 64 -3.13 -4.34 20.50
CA PHE A 64 -3.89 -3.10 20.64
C PHE A 64 -5.03 -3.25 21.66
N HIS A 65 -5.78 -4.33 21.61
CA HIS A 65 -6.90 -4.60 22.51
C HIS A 65 -6.46 -4.96 23.92
N ILE A 66 -5.32 -5.63 24.09
CA ILE A 66 -4.72 -5.86 25.42
C ILE A 66 -4.30 -4.53 26.07
N CYS A 67 -3.65 -3.63 25.31
CA CYS A 67 -3.31 -2.30 25.80
C CYS A 67 -4.54 -1.48 26.19
N GLN A 68 -5.58 -1.50 25.36
CA GLN A 68 -6.86 -0.86 25.63
C GLN A 68 -7.49 -1.40 26.91
N LEU A 69 -7.60 -2.73 27.02
CA LEU A 69 -8.21 -3.39 28.16
C LEU A 69 -7.47 -3.08 29.47
N TYR A 70 -6.14 -3.18 29.49
CA TYR A 70 -5.34 -2.85 30.66
C TYR A 70 -5.62 -1.43 31.14
N THR A 71 -5.54 -0.44 30.23
CA THR A 71 -5.71 0.97 30.59
C THR A 71 -7.12 1.30 31.06
N MET A 72 -8.12 0.55 30.62
CA MET A 72 -9.49 0.66 31.15
C MET A 72 -9.57 0.08 32.56
N LEU A 73 -9.14 -1.15 32.73
CA LEU A 73 -9.36 -1.91 33.97
C LEU A 73 -8.56 -1.35 35.15
N VAL A 74 -7.34 -0.87 34.94
CA VAL A 74 -6.49 -0.30 35.99
C VAL A 74 -7.08 0.98 36.61
N GLN A 75 -8.08 1.59 35.99
CA GLN A 75 -8.75 2.80 36.53
C GLN A 75 -9.85 2.46 37.55
N PHE A 76 -10.28 1.21 37.66
CA PHE A 76 -11.33 0.86 38.59
C PHE A 76 -10.87 0.91 40.04
N PRO A 77 -11.71 1.45 40.94
CA PRO A 77 -11.34 1.60 42.33
C PRO A 77 -11.34 0.28 43.11
N ASP A 78 -12.19 -0.67 42.73
CA ASP A 78 -12.25 -2.01 43.36
C ASP A 78 -11.95 -3.09 42.28
N PRO A 79 -10.77 -3.71 42.35
CA PRO A 79 -10.39 -4.73 41.38
C PRO A 79 -11.16 -6.06 41.51
N ASN A 80 -11.96 -6.25 42.58
CA ASN A 80 -12.78 -7.45 42.77
C ASN A 80 -14.16 -7.32 42.10
N GLU A 81 -14.55 -6.14 41.67
CA GLU A 81 -15.75 -5.94 40.87
C GLU A 81 -15.53 -6.46 39.44
N ARG A 82 -16.62 -6.64 38.70
CA ARG A 82 -16.59 -7.09 37.32
C ARG A 82 -16.78 -5.92 36.38
N PRO A 83 -16.15 -5.88 35.20
CA PRO A 83 -16.34 -4.79 34.25
C PRO A 83 -17.82 -4.58 33.85
N ILE A 84 -18.65 -5.63 33.81
CA ILE A 84 -20.07 -5.51 33.49
C ILE A 84 -20.85 -4.65 34.50
N ASP A 85 -20.39 -4.58 35.72
CA ASP A 85 -21.04 -3.81 36.79
C ASP A 85 -20.86 -2.27 36.58
N HIS A 86 -19.88 -1.87 35.75
CA HIS A 86 -19.51 -0.48 35.44
C HIS A 86 -19.58 -0.12 33.94
N ILE A 87 -20.41 -0.84 33.20
CA ILE A 87 -20.44 -0.73 31.73
C ILE A 87 -20.73 0.69 31.22
N ASP A 88 -21.49 1.49 31.97
CA ASP A 88 -21.85 2.87 31.60
C ASP A 88 -20.67 3.85 31.79
N GLU A 89 -19.68 3.51 32.63
CA GLU A 89 -18.52 4.35 32.97
C GLU A 89 -17.29 4.04 32.10
N LEU A 90 -17.27 2.90 31.44
CA LEU A 90 -16.10 2.37 30.75
C LEU A 90 -15.53 3.27 29.67
N ALA A 91 -16.39 3.98 28.94
CA ALA A 91 -15.93 4.88 27.88
C ALA A 91 -15.09 6.05 28.43
N ILE A 92 -15.44 6.57 29.62
CA ILE A 92 -14.73 7.66 30.29
C ILE A 92 -13.39 7.13 30.84
N LEU A 93 -13.42 5.96 31.45
CA LEU A 93 -12.21 5.31 32.00
C LEU A 93 -11.21 4.97 30.90
N GLU A 94 -11.69 4.50 29.77
CA GLU A 94 -10.85 4.24 28.58
C GLU A 94 -10.14 5.52 28.11
N GLU A 95 -10.86 6.64 27.99
CA GLU A 95 -10.28 7.91 27.57
C GLU A 95 -9.25 8.42 28.57
N GLN A 96 -9.50 8.32 29.85
CA GLN A 96 -8.57 8.70 30.92
C GLN A 96 -7.33 7.81 30.97
N GLY A 97 -7.50 6.49 30.79
CA GLY A 97 -6.42 5.50 30.84
C GLY A 97 -5.45 5.57 29.66
N ARG A 98 -5.83 6.19 28.56
CA ARG A 98 -5.01 6.25 27.32
C ARG A 98 -3.62 6.83 27.52
N PHE A 99 -3.44 7.72 28.48
CA PHE A 99 -2.16 8.34 28.85
C PHE A 99 -1.43 7.61 29.96
N GLY A 100 -1.91 6.44 30.37
CA GLY A 100 -1.29 5.58 31.36
C GLY A 100 -0.01 4.91 30.85
N ASP A 101 0.27 3.75 31.42
CA ASP A 101 1.51 3.02 31.15
C ASP A 101 1.55 2.43 29.73
N CYS A 102 2.77 2.21 29.27
CA CYS A 102 3.10 1.52 28.03
C CYS A 102 3.27 0.03 28.32
N LEU A 103 2.65 -0.83 27.52
CA LEU A 103 2.83 -2.28 27.57
C LEU A 103 3.79 -2.74 26.47
N LYS A 104 4.84 -3.47 26.86
CA LYS A 104 5.81 -4.06 25.93
C LYS A 104 6.09 -5.51 26.34
N PRO A 105 5.77 -6.52 25.51
CA PRO A 105 6.05 -7.92 25.85
C PRO A 105 7.56 -8.19 25.84
N VAL A 106 8.00 -9.21 26.55
CA VAL A 106 9.41 -9.66 26.58
C VAL A 106 9.89 -9.98 25.17
N SER A 107 9.09 -10.73 24.43
CA SER A 107 9.34 -11.08 23.03
C SER A 107 8.03 -11.38 22.31
N ALA A 108 8.04 -11.43 20.99
CA ALA A 108 6.86 -11.71 20.21
C ALA A 108 7.17 -12.47 18.91
N LEU A 109 6.20 -13.27 18.45
CA LEU A 109 6.18 -13.89 17.13
C LEU A 109 4.80 -13.75 16.50
N ASP A 110 4.69 -13.01 15.41
CA ASP A 110 3.48 -12.92 14.59
C ASP A 110 3.57 -13.91 13.43
N LEU A 111 2.79 -14.99 13.48
CA LEU A 111 2.82 -16.04 12.47
C LEU A 111 2.27 -15.60 11.11
N MET A 112 1.40 -14.60 11.06
CA MET A 112 0.98 -14.00 9.78
C MET A 112 2.16 -13.28 9.12
N LEU A 113 2.94 -12.50 9.88
CA LEU A 113 4.12 -11.83 9.36
C LEU A 113 5.21 -12.82 8.99
N HIS A 114 5.40 -13.87 9.80
CA HIS A 114 6.32 -14.97 9.48
C HIS A 114 5.95 -15.64 8.14
N ALA A 115 4.68 -15.99 7.95
CA ALA A 115 4.19 -16.57 6.71
C ALA A 115 4.41 -15.64 5.49
N ARG A 116 4.23 -14.33 5.67
CA ARG A 116 4.46 -13.31 4.62
C ARG A 116 5.93 -13.13 4.25
N LYS A 117 6.88 -13.54 5.08
CA LYS A 117 8.31 -13.58 4.72
C LYS A 117 8.66 -14.78 3.85
N GLY A 118 7.80 -15.79 3.81
CA GLY A 118 7.92 -17.01 3.04
C GLY A 118 7.03 -17.04 1.78
N PRO A 119 6.82 -18.22 1.21
CA PRO A 119 5.99 -18.41 0.00
C PRO A 119 4.51 -18.01 0.16
N TYR A 120 4.03 -17.83 1.38
CA TYR A 120 2.63 -17.45 1.69
C TYR A 120 2.39 -15.92 1.64
N GLN A 121 3.10 -15.19 0.83
CA GLN A 121 2.93 -13.73 0.66
C GLN A 121 1.57 -13.31 0.07
N GLY A 122 0.88 -14.24 -0.52
CA GLY A 122 -0.22 -14.21 -1.48
C GLY A 122 -1.26 -13.09 -1.46
N THR A 123 -1.56 -12.44 -0.33
CA THR A 123 -2.64 -11.44 -0.27
C THR A 123 -2.20 -10.00 -0.51
N MET A 124 -0.91 -9.74 -0.54
CA MET A 124 -0.42 -8.37 -0.46
C MET A 124 -0.43 -7.62 -1.78
N ASN A 125 -0.40 -8.32 -2.89
CA ASN A 125 -0.46 -7.70 -4.20
C ASN A 125 -1.30 -8.53 -5.16
N ARG A 126 -2.18 -7.86 -5.88
CA ARG A 126 -2.95 -8.42 -6.97
C ARG A 126 -2.39 -7.92 -8.26
N SER A 127 -1.73 -8.78 -8.99
CA SER A 127 -1.69 -8.60 -10.41
C SER A 127 -3.08 -8.95 -10.92
N ASP A 128 -3.89 -7.97 -11.27
CA ASP A 128 -5.08 -8.21 -12.06
C ASP A 128 -4.61 -8.78 -13.39
N VAL A 129 -4.62 -10.10 -13.52
CA VAL A 129 -4.27 -10.77 -14.76
C VAL A 129 -5.40 -10.48 -15.73
N LYS A 130 -5.10 -9.66 -16.73
CA LYS A 130 -6.07 -9.20 -17.72
C LYS A 130 -5.68 -9.70 -19.11
N VAL A 131 -6.51 -10.56 -19.70
CA VAL A 131 -6.41 -10.92 -21.10
C VAL A 131 -7.30 -9.98 -21.90
N LYS A 132 -6.67 -9.06 -22.64
CA LYS A 132 -7.36 -7.99 -23.37
C LYS A 132 -7.78 -8.43 -24.79
N LYS A 133 -8.94 -7.95 -25.22
CA LYS A 133 -9.46 -8.11 -26.60
C LYS A 133 -9.51 -9.59 -27.02
N VAL A 134 -10.18 -10.41 -26.21
CA VAL A 134 -10.52 -11.81 -26.55
C VAL A 134 -11.83 -11.80 -27.33
N PRO A 135 -11.95 -12.53 -28.46
CA PRO A 135 -13.22 -12.65 -29.21
C PRO A 135 -14.37 -13.06 -28.29
N THR A 136 -15.49 -12.35 -28.39
CA THR A 136 -16.66 -12.54 -27.51
C THR A 136 -17.13 -13.98 -27.49
N ALA A 137 -17.16 -14.65 -28.65
CA ALA A 137 -17.57 -16.05 -28.78
C ALA A 137 -16.71 -17.05 -28.01
N LEU A 138 -15.47 -16.69 -27.66
CA LEU A 138 -14.52 -17.56 -26.96
C LEU A 138 -14.18 -17.06 -25.53
N ALA A 139 -14.70 -15.92 -25.11
CA ALA A 139 -14.26 -15.27 -23.87
C ALA A 139 -14.45 -16.17 -22.64
N TRP A 140 -15.62 -16.79 -22.48
CA TRP A 140 -15.87 -17.71 -21.37
C TRP A 140 -15.13 -19.05 -21.50
N GLU A 141 -14.93 -19.54 -22.71
CA GLU A 141 -14.14 -20.75 -22.94
C GLU A 141 -12.68 -20.52 -22.53
N VAL A 142 -12.11 -19.38 -22.89
CA VAL A 142 -10.75 -18.98 -22.48
C VAL A 142 -10.66 -18.85 -20.96
N ALA A 143 -11.65 -18.22 -20.31
CA ALA A 143 -11.68 -18.10 -18.85
C ALA A 143 -11.72 -19.46 -18.16
N LYS A 144 -12.55 -20.40 -18.64
CA LYS A 144 -12.64 -21.77 -18.11
C LYS A 144 -11.33 -22.56 -18.30
N GLU A 145 -10.71 -22.46 -19.47
CA GLU A 145 -9.43 -23.13 -19.74
C GLU A 145 -8.29 -22.60 -18.87
N LEU A 146 -8.25 -21.29 -18.64
CA LEU A 146 -7.29 -20.69 -17.72
C LEU A 146 -7.53 -21.15 -16.29
N ASP A 147 -8.78 -21.17 -15.83
CA ASP A 147 -9.16 -21.62 -14.49
C ASP A 147 -8.80 -23.09 -14.24
N ALA A 148 -9.02 -23.93 -15.24
CA ALA A 148 -8.70 -25.37 -15.15
C ALA A 148 -7.18 -25.66 -15.10
N ARG A 149 -6.36 -24.78 -15.68
CA ARG A 149 -4.89 -24.98 -15.80
C ARG A 149 -4.08 -24.25 -14.74
N ILE A 150 -4.61 -23.16 -14.19
CA ILE A 150 -3.96 -22.45 -13.06
C ILE A 150 -4.33 -23.20 -11.77
N PRO A 151 -3.38 -23.50 -10.86
CA PRO A 151 -3.65 -24.30 -9.68
C PRO A 151 -4.41 -23.53 -8.58
N LEU A 152 -5.36 -22.68 -8.97
CA LEU A 152 -6.20 -21.93 -8.04
C LEU A 152 -7.12 -22.84 -7.22
N LYS A 153 -7.53 -23.98 -7.77
CA LYS A 153 -8.36 -24.97 -7.09
C LYS A 153 -7.72 -25.55 -5.84
N ASP A 154 -6.38 -25.48 -5.73
CA ASP A 154 -5.64 -25.98 -4.59
C ASP A 154 -5.58 -24.97 -3.44
N VAL A 155 -6.00 -23.72 -3.69
CA VAL A 155 -6.05 -22.65 -2.69
C VAL A 155 -7.45 -22.59 -2.07
N TYR A 156 -7.55 -22.57 -0.75
CA TYR A 156 -8.82 -22.70 0.00
C TYR A 156 -9.92 -21.75 -0.47
N PHE A 157 -9.66 -20.44 -0.56
CA PHE A 157 -10.67 -19.49 -0.97
C PHE A 157 -11.11 -19.63 -2.44
N ALA A 158 -10.26 -20.17 -3.29
CA ALA A 158 -10.62 -20.45 -4.68
C ALA A 158 -11.54 -21.65 -4.80
N ARG A 159 -11.39 -22.64 -3.93
CA ARG A 159 -12.27 -23.83 -3.88
C ARG A 159 -13.74 -23.47 -3.62
N LYS A 160 -13.99 -22.46 -2.77
CA LYS A 160 -15.33 -21.95 -2.45
C LYS A 160 -15.98 -21.12 -3.55
N GLN A 161 -15.24 -20.65 -4.53
CA GLN A 161 -15.73 -19.75 -5.57
C GLN A 161 -15.87 -20.48 -6.90
N ASP A 162 -16.99 -20.32 -7.56
CA ASP A 162 -17.14 -20.80 -8.93
C ASP A 162 -16.28 -19.95 -9.92
N VAL A 163 -16.09 -20.47 -11.14
CA VAL A 163 -15.29 -19.81 -12.18
C VAL A 163 -15.76 -18.37 -12.45
N LYS A 164 -17.07 -18.10 -12.38
CA LYS A 164 -17.63 -16.77 -12.66
C LYS A 164 -17.32 -15.75 -11.56
N LYS A 165 -17.04 -16.20 -10.33
CA LYS A 165 -16.60 -15.31 -9.25
C LYS A 165 -15.10 -15.02 -9.33
N ARG A 166 -14.29 -16.01 -9.74
CA ARG A 166 -12.85 -15.83 -9.94
C ARG A 166 -12.53 -15.03 -11.19
N TRP A 167 -13.24 -15.31 -12.28
CA TRP A 167 -13.04 -14.68 -13.58
C TRP A 167 -14.20 -13.76 -13.94
N GLN A 168 -13.89 -12.55 -14.38
CA GLN A 168 -14.85 -11.61 -14.92
C GLN A 168 -14.62 -11.42 -16.40
N VAL A 169 -15.67 -11.63 -17.19
CA VAL A 169 -15.69 -11.28 -18.61
C VAL A 169 -16.38 -9.93 -18.75
N MET A 170 -15.63 -8.94 -19.21
CA MET A 170 -16.03 -7.54 -19.21
C MET A 170 -16.16 -7.03 -20.64
N ASP A 171 -17.17 -6.20 -20.87
CA ASP A 171 -17.29 -5.46 -22.12
C ASP A 171 -16.11 -4.52 -22.33
N ILE A 172 -15.80 -4.28 -23.59
CA ILE A 172 -14.85 -3.26 -24.01
C ILE A 172 -15.69 -2.16 -24.67
N THR A 173 -15.44 -0.93 -24.29
CA THR A 173 -16.03 0.24 -24.97
C THR A 173 -14.98 0.86 -25.89
N ASP A 174 -15.44 1.41 -27.02
CA ASP A 174 -14.61 2.27 -27.85
C ASP A 174 -14.43 3.66 -27.22
N ASP A 175 -13.76 4.54 -27.95
CA ASP A 175 -13.45 5.90 -27.50
C ASP A 175 -14.72 6.77 -27.34
N PHE A 176 -15.83 6.38 -27.97
CA PHE A 176 -17.15 7.03 -27.87
C PHE A 176 -18.01 6.48 -26.72
N GLY A 177 -17.56 5.41 -26.07
CA GLY A 177 -18.26 4.74 -24.97
C GLY A 177 -19.20 3.63 -25.43
N ASP A 178 -19.25 3.34 -26.73
CA ASP A 178 -20.04 2.26 -27.30
C ASP A 178 -19.36 0.90 -27.08
N ILE A 179 -20.17 -0.13 -26.81
CA ILE A 179 -19.67 -1.49 -26.63
C ILE A 179 -19.12 -2.03 -27.91
N ILE A 180 -17.87 -2.48 -27.91
CA ILE A 180 -17.29 -3.25 -29.02
C ILE A 180 -17.79 -4.69 -28.92
N PRO A 181 -18.74 -5.12 -29.76
CA PRO A 181 -19.44 -6.39 -29.58
C PRO A 181 -18.54 -7.61 -29.83
N ASP A 182 -17.50 -7.46 -30.66
CA ASP A 182 -16.67 -8.56 -31.13
C ASP A 182 -15.64 -9.03 -30.09
N PHE A 183 -15.35 -8.22 -29.06
CA PHE A 183 -14.31 -8.49 -28.10
C PHE A 183 -14.72 -8.24 -26.65
N LYS A 184 -14.16 -9.02 -25.74
CA LYS A 184 -14.27 -8.89 -24.29
C LYS A 184 -12.88 -8.86 -23.65
N ASN A 185 -12.78 -8.27 -22.46
CA ASN A 185 -11.65 -8.47 -21.59
C ASN A 185 -11.96 -9.54 -20.55
N ILE A 186 -10.99 -10.40 -20.27
CA ILE A 186 -11.07 -11.42 -19.21
C ILE A 186 -10.15 -10.98 -18.07
N VAL A 187 -10.65 -10.93 -16.85
CA VAL A 187 -9.89 -10.48 -15.68
C VAL A 187 -9.97 -11.51 -14.56
N LEU A 188 -8.84 -11.94 -14.04
CA LEU A 188 -8.75 -12.73 -12.81
C LEU A 188 -8.88 -11.83 -11.59
N LYS A 189 -9.87 -12.09 -10.74
CA LYS A 189 -10.17 -11.31 -9.51
C LYS A 189 -9.69 -12.00 -8.23
N PHE A 190 -9.12 -13.16 -8.35
CA PHE A 190 -8.67 -13.95 -7.20
C PHE A 190 -7.28 -13.54 -6.74
N ALA A 191 -7.08 -13.51 -5.42
CA ALA A 191 -5.77 -13.45 -4.80
C ALA A 191 -5.72 -14.43 -3.62
N PRO A 192 -4.61 -15.15 -3.40
CA PRO A 192 -4.43 -15.98 -2.22
C PRO A 192 -4.56 -15.16 -0.94
N SER A 193 -5.02 -15.79 0.12
CA SER A 193 -5.19 -15.15 1.44
C SER A 193 -4.12 -15.64 2.42
N SER A 194 -3.58 -14.73 3.24
CA SER A 194 -2.73 -15.05 4.38
C SER A 194 -3.48 -14.97 5.72
N ALA A 195 -4.80 -14.99 5.70
CA ALA A 195 -5.61 -15.07 6.92
C ALA A 195 -5.45 -16.45 7.61
N LEU A 196 -5.62 -16.50 8.91
CA LEU A 196 -5.40 -17.70 9.74
C LEU A 196 -6.09 -18.94 9.16
N LYS A 197 -7.40 -18.86 8.91
CA LYS A 197 -8.19 -19.97 8.36
C LYS A 197 -7.71 -20.42 6.97
N ALA A 198 -7.25 -19.50 6.14
CA ALA A 198 -6.71 -19.83 4.83
C ALA A 198 -5.37 -20.58 4.94
N LEU A 199 -4.48 -20.11 5.81
CA LEU A 199 -3.21 -20.80 6.07
C LEU A 199 -3.41 -22.14 6.75
N ALA A 200 -4.33 -22.26 7.71
CA ALA A 200 -4.68 -23.54 8.33
C ALA A 200 -5.18 -24.55 7.28
N ALA A 201 -6.03 -24.12 6.34
CA ALA A 201 -6.48 -24.99 5.26
C ALA A 201 -5.37 -25.39 4.29
N ASP A 202 -4.54 -24.44 3.88
CA ASP A 202 -3.53 -24.67 2.85
C ASP A 202 -2.25 -25.32 3.38
N ALA A 203 -1.83 -25.00 4.62
CA ALA A 203 -0.62 -25.53 5.23
C ALA A 203 -0.85 -26.78 6.06
N LEU A 204 -1.94 -26.81 6.84
CA LEU A 204 -2.25 -27.93 7.74
C LEU A 204 -3.17 -29.00 7.12
N GLY A 205 -3.72 -28.71 5.94
CA GLY A 205 -4.55 -29.66 5.20
C GLY A 205 -5.98 -29.84 5.75
N TYR A 206 -6.49 -28.87 6.49
CA TYR A 206 -7.89 -28.89 6.95
C TYR A 206 -8.84 -28.89 5.76
N ASP A 207 -9.88 -29.74 5.85
CA ASP A 207 -10.86 -29.83 4.78
C ASP A 207 -11.77 -28.60 4.71
N THR A 208 -12.51 -28.51 3.60
CA THR A 208 -13.36 -27.36 3.32
C THR A 208 -14.54 -27.25 4.29
N GLU A 209 -15.07 -28.37 4.80
CA GLU A 209 -16.21 -28.35 5.73
C GLU A 209 -15.76 -27.89 7.13
N THR A 210 -14.63 -28.41 7.62
CA THR A 210 -14.04 -27.97 8.88
C THR A 210 -13.80 -26.48 8.89
N ILE A 211 -13.14 -25.95 7.85
CA ILE A 211 -12.88 -24.50 7.74
C ILE A 211 -14.17 -23.70 7.55
N ARG A 212 -15.17 -24.25 6.87
CA ARG A 212 -16.48 -23.61 6.71
C ARG A 212 -17.16 -23.36 8.07
N MET A 213 -17.06 -24.29 9.00
CA MET A 213 -17.61 -24.14 10.35
C MET A 213 -17.03 -22.92 11.09
N PHE A 214 -15.80 -22.49 10.77
CA PHE A 214 -15.18 -21.30 11.37
C PHE A 214 -15.56 -19.99 10.70
N THR A 215 -15.94 -20.01 9.43
CA THR A 215 -16.26 -18.79 8.69
C THR A 215 -17.75 -18.49 8.71
N ASP A 216 -18.59 -19.42 9.10
CA ASP A 216 -20.05 -19.31 9.06
C ASP A 216 -20.65 -18.94 10.45
N ILE A 217 -19.82 -18.51 11.40
CA ILE A 217 -20.30 -17.95 12.67
C ILE A 217 -20.97 -16.61 12.39
N GLU A 218 -22.23 -16.51 12.73
CA GLU A 218 -22.98 -15.26 12.67
C GLU A 218 -22.61 -14.40 13.88
N LEU A 219 -21.75 -13.41 13.67
CA LEU A 219 -21.51 -12.36 14.64
C LEU A 219 -22.73 -11.42 14.67
N PRO A 220 -22.98 -10.75 15.79
CA PRO A 220 -24.07 -9.78 15.88
C PRO A 220 -23.84 -8.57 14.99
N THR A 221 -24.10 -8.73 13.70
CA THR A 221 -23.80 -7.72 12.66
C THR A 221 -24.56 -6.40 12.85
N GLN A 222 -25.73 -6.45 13.49
CA GLN A 222 -26.49 -5.27 13.87
C GLN A 222 -25.75 -4.37 14.85
N CYS A 223 -24.73 -4.88 15.54
CA CYS A 223 -23.89 -4.16 16.48
C CYS A 223 -22.58 -3.66 15.86
N GLN A 224 -22.36 -3.90 14.57
CA GLN A 224 -21.18 -3.38 13.88
C GLN A 224 -21.30 -1.87 13.66
N PRO A 225 -20.20 -1.10 13.75
CA PRO A 225 -20.21 0.32 13.44
C PRO A 225 -20.69 0.57 12.02
N THR A 226 -21.47 1.61 11.82
CA THR A 226 -21.97 2.00 10.50
C THR A 226 -20.88 2.56 9.58
N GLU A 227 -19.80 3.07 10.15
CA GLU A 227 -18.64 3.56 9.43
C GLU A 227 -17.45 2.63 9.59
N SER A 228 -16.80 2.29 8.48
CA SER A 228 -15.54 1.53 8.50
C SER A 228 -14.38 2.41 8.99
N GLY A 229 -13.43 1.83 9.69
CA GLY A 229 -12.15 2.42 10.04
C GLY A 229 -12.13 3.11 11.40
N TYR A 230 -12.69 4.30 11.53
CA TYR A 230 -12.58 5.12 12.75
C TYR A 230 -13.72 4.99 13.74
N ALA A 231 -14.81 4.43 13.33
CA ALA A 231 -15.94 4.14 14.19
C ALA A 231 -15.56 3.50 15.55
N PRO A 232 -14.54 2.65 15.62
CA PRO A 232 -14.07 2.06 16.87
C PRO A 232 -13.56 3.03 17.91
N PHE A 233 -12.86 4.05 17.45
CA PHE A 233 -12.40 5.08 18.40
C PHE A 233 -13.55 5.94 18.89
N ALA A 234 -14.57 6.14 18.05
CA ALA A 234 -15.79 6.79 18.47
C ALA A 234 -16.54 5.97 19.53
N LEU A 235 -16.49 4.65 19.44
CA LEU A 235 -17.03 3.78 20.47
C LEU A 235 -16.19 3.87 21.76
N ALA A 236 -14.88 3.76 21.64
CA ALA A 236 -13.93 3.92 22.73
C ALA A 236 -14.09 5.26 23.48
N HIS A 237 -14.57 6.30 22.79
CA HIS A 237 -14.87 7.59 23.37
C HIS A 237 -16.32 7.75 23.85
N GLY A 238 -17.08 6.69 23.92
CA GLY A 238 -18.47 6.75 24.37
C GLY A 238 -19.39 7.56 23.46
N LYS A 239 -19.13 7.56 22.15
CA LYS A 239 -19.97 8.26 21.16
C LYS A 239 -20.91 7.27 20.46
N PRO A 240 -22.06 6.94 21.07
CA PRO A 240 -22.96 5.89 20.58
C PRO A 240 -23.60 6.21 19.22
N GLY A 241 -23.51 7.44 18.75
CA GLY A 241 -24.05 7.85 17.44
C GLY A 241 -23.40 7.17 16.23
N ASP A 242 -22.27 6.46 16.39
CA ASP A 242 -21.65 5.66 15.33
C ASP A 242 -22.24 4.26 15.21
N TRP A 243 -23.04 3.87 16.19
CA TRP A 243 -23.73 2.58 16.27
C TRP A 243 -25.23 2.82 16.19
N ASN A 244 -25.97 1.82 15.70
CA ASN A 244 -27.43 1.84 15.71
C ASN A 244 -28.02 1.60 17.13
N TRP A 245 -27.14 1.28 18.09
CA TRP A 245 -27.47 0.88 19.45
C TRP A 245 -26.66 1.67 20.47
N SER A 246 -27.11 1.71 21.72
CA SER A 246 -26.33 2.30 22.79
C SER A 246 -25.06 1.50 23.08
N TRP A 247 -24.04 2.14 23.56
CA TRP A 247 -22.77 1.53 23.95
C TRP A 247 -22.92 0.32 24.89
N PRO A 248 -23.65 0.41 26.02
CA PRO A 248 -23.87 -0.74 26.89
C PRO A 248 -24.60 -1.90 26.21
N ASP A 249 -25.58 -1.62 25.36
CA ASP A 249 -26.33 -2.67 24.66
C ASP A 249 -25.45 -3.43 23.66
N VAL A 250 -24.57 -2.71 22.95
CA VAL A 250 -23.61 -3.34 22.02
C VAL A 250 -22.69 -4.29 22.76
N ILE A 251 -22.14 -3.87 23.90
CA ILE A 251 -21.25 -4.72 24.70
C ILE A 251 -21.99 -5.95 25.22
N ARG A 252 -23.22 -5.80 25.79
CA ARG A 252 -24.00 -6.92 26.29
C ARG A 252 -24.28 -7.96 25.23
N ILE A 253 -24.65 -7.54 24.01
CA ILE A 253 -24.92 -8.47 22.90
C ILE A 253 -23.65 -9.25 22.52
N HIS A 254 -22.50 -8.58 22.40
CA HIS A 254 -21.24 -9.27 22.10
C HIS A 254 -20.80 -10.18 23.23
N MET A 255 -20.92 -9.74 24.48
CA MET A 255 -20.62 -10.54 25.65
C MET A 255 -21.48 -11.84 25.68
N GLU A 256 -22.80 -11.72 25.51
CA GLU A 256 -23.70 -12.86 25.47
C GLU A 256 -23.36 -13.82 24.33
N HIS A 257 -22.99 -13.31 23.16
CA HIS A 257 -22.56 -14.12 22.03
C HIS A 257 -21.34 -14.99 22.39
N TRP A 258 -20.28 -14.37 22.92
CA TRP A 258 -19.06 -15.11 23.26
C TRP A 258 -19.20 -16.00 24.49
N LEU A 259 -20.04 -15.62 25.45
CA LEU A 259 -20.25 -16.38 26.69
C LEU A 259 -21.13 -17.62 26.49
N PHE A 260 -22.22 -17.52 25.73
CA PHE A 260 -23.25 -18.54 25.65
C PHE A 260 -23.32 -19.30 24.31
N ASN A 261 -22.68 -18.82 23.27
CA ASN A 261 -22.69 -19.50 21.98
C ASN A 261 -21.52 -20.50 21.89
N GLU A 262 -21.85 -21.80 22.05
CA GLU A 262 -20.85 -22.88 22.00
C GLU A 262 -20.04 -22.88 20.68
N SER A 263 -20.67 -22.55 19.54
CA SER A 263 -19.97 -22.48 18.26
C SER A 263 -18.99 -21.33 18.22
N ALA A 264 -19.32 -20.16 18.82
CA ALA A 264 -18.43 -19.03 18.95
C ALA A 264 -17.25 -19.35 19.88
N ARG A 265 -17.50 -19.99 21.03
CA ARG A 265 -16.44 -20.43 21.94
C ARG A 265 -15.50 -21.44 21.29
N LYS A 266 -16.08 -22.40 20.55
CA LYS A 266 -15.28 -23.35 19.78
C LYS A 266 -14.43 -22.62 18.72
N TYR A 267 -14.99 -21.66 17.99
CA TYR A 267 -14.28 -20.83 17.03
C TYR A 267 -13.08 -20.13 17.68
N ALA A 268 -13.29 -19.44 18.79
CA ALA A 268 -12.25 -18.74 19.53
C ALA A 268 -11.14 -19.71 20.03
N SER A 269 -11.50 -20.85 20.56
CA SER A 269 -10.55 -21.91 20.94
C SER A 269 -9.74 -22.43 19.75
N ASP A 270 -10.39 -22.62 18.61
CA ASP A 270 -9.75 -23.11 17.40
C ASP A 270 -8.75 -22.11 16.79
N ASP A 271 -8.90 -20.79 17.02
CA ASP A 271 -7.93 -19.79 16.53
C ASP A 271 -6.57 -19.92 17.25
N VAL A 272 -6.56 -20.11 18.56
CA VAL A 272 -5.34 -20.45 19.31
C VAL A 272 -4.78 -21.81 18.90
N LYS A 273 -5.65 -22.82 18.70
CA LYS A 273 -5.23 -24.14 18.21
C LYS A 273 -4.49 -24.05 16.88
N TYR A 274 -5.08 -23.37 15.88
CA TYR A 274 -4.44 -23.25 14.56
C TYR A 274 -3.17 -22.42 14.62
N THR A 275 -3.12 -21.38 15.42
CA THR A 275 -1.91 -20.59 15.65
C THR A 275 -0.79 -21.49 16.19
N ARG A 276 -1.07 -22.34 17.17
CA ARG A 276 -0.10 -23.30 17.73
C ARG A 276 0.32 -24.38 16.72
N GLU A 277 -0.61 -24.91 15.94
CA GLU A 277 -0.30 -25.89 14.88
C GLU A 277 0.53 -25.28 13.75
N LEU A 278 0.25 -24.04 13.35
CA LEU A 278 1.05 -23.31 12.37
C LEU A 278 2.48 -23.01 12.91
N TYR A 279 2.63 -22.71 14.19
CA TYR A 279 3.94 -22.58 14.81
C TYR A 279 4.77 -23.85 14.67
N HIS A 280 4.16 -25.03 14.92
CA HIS A 280 4.81 -26.32 14.67
C HIS A 280 5.10 -26.58 13.20
N TYR A 281 4.14 -26.28 12.31
CA TYR A 281 4.29 -26.43 10.86
C TYR A 281 5.45 -25.61 10.30
N PHE A 282 5.63 -24.38 10.77
CA PHE A 282 6.75 -23.52 10.38
C PHE A 282 8.08 -23.89 11.04
N GLY A 283 8.15 -24.98 11.79
CA GLY A 283 9.37 -25.48 12.40
C GLY A 283 9.78 -24.77 13.68
N LYS A 284 8.81 -24.26 14.43
CA LYS A 284 9.00 -23.54 15.71
C LYS A 284 9.96 -22.35 15.56
N PRO A 285 9.63 -21.34 14.76
CA PRO A 285 10.48 -20.19 14.55
C PRO A 285 10.76 -19.46 15.87
N ALA A 286 11.97 -18.92 16.00
CA ALA A 286 12.35 -18.15 17.18
C ALA A 286 11.53 -16.87 17.30
N LEU A 287 11.20 -16.50 18.53
CA LEU A 287 10.55 -15.24 18.85
C LEU A 287 11.56 -14.08 18.75
N GLY A 288 11.04 -12.85 18.66
CA GLY A 288 11.85 -11.64 18.74
C GLY A 288 12.35 -11.11 17.40
N ASP A 289 11.80 -11.58 16.28
CA ASP A 289 12.12 -10.96 15.00
C ASP A 289 11.57 -9.51 14.91
N ASN A 290 12.26 -8.65 14.17
CA ASN A 290 11.95 -7.22 14.12
C ASN A 290 10.49 -6.91 13.75
N ASP A 291 9.91 -7.64 12.80
CA ASP A 291 8.54 -7.36 12.34
C ASP A 291 7.51 -7.73 13.40
N SER A 292 7.72 -8.83 14.12
CA SER A 292 6.85 -9.28 15.22
C SER A 292 6.89 -8.32 16.41
N ILE A 293 8.09 -7.85 16.79
CA ILE A 293 8.25 -6.77 17.80
C ILE A 293 7.52 -5.50 17.35
N LEU A 294 7.69 -5.10 16.09
CA LEU A 294 7.02 -3.94 15.53
C LEU A 294 5.50 -4.10 15.45
N ALA A 295 4.96 -5.32 15.35
CA ALA A 295 3.52 -5.55 15.41
C ALA A 295 2.93 -5.16 16.78
N CYS A 296 3.55 -5.60 17.86
CA CYS A 296 3.16 -5.19 19.21
C CYS A 296 3.35 -3.68 19.42
N MET A 297 4.49 -3.12 19.00
CA MET A 297 4.74 -1.68 19.08
C MET A 297 3.64 -0.88 18.36
N VAL A 298 3.28 -1.26 17.14
CA VAL A 298 2.22 -0.59 16.37
C VAL A 298 0.89 -0.62 17.12
N GLY A 299 0.53 -1.75 17.73
CA GLY A 299 -0.67 -1.87 18.58
C GLY A 299 -0.64 -0.87 19.74
N THR A 300 0.45 -0.86 20.50
CA THR A 300 0.63 0.03 21.67
C THR A 300 0.61 1.51 21.28
N VAL A 301 1.40 1.88 20.27
CA VAL A 301 1.51 3.27 19.79
C VAL A 301 0.18 3.76 19.22
N ARG A 302 -0.55 2.90 18.49
CA ARG A 302 -1.88 3.20 17.96
C ARG A 302 -2.88 3.45 19.08
N TRP A 303 -2.87 2.64 20.13
CA TRP A 303 -3.76 2.82 21.26
C TRP A 303 -3.60 4.21 21.89
N ARG A 304 -2.39 4.61 22.23
CA ARG A 304 -2.13 5.95 22.77
C ARG A 304 -2.50 7.06 21.77
N GLY A 305 -2.16 6.89 20.50
CA GLY A 305 -2.29 7.90 19.46
C GLY A 305 -1.31 9.07 19.64
N PHE A 306 -1.31 9.99 18.70
CA PHE A 306 -0.43 11.16 18.66
C PHE A 306 -1.23 12.45 18.81
N ALA A 307 -0.62 13.48 19.37
CA ALA A 307 -1.25 14.79 19.54
C ALA A 307 -1.51 15.47 18.18
N ILE A 308 -2.63 16.16 18.11
CA ILE A 308 -3.03 17.01 16.98
C ILE A 308 -3.41 18.41 17.50
N ASP A 309 -3.23 19.42 16.67
CA ASP A 309 -3.77 20.75 16.87
C ASP A 309 -5.22 20.79 16.37
N VAL A 310 -6.17 20.62 17.29
CA VAL A 310 -7.61 20.58 17.00
C VAL A 310 -8.08 21.89 16.36
N ASP A 311 -7.62 23.04 16.85
CA ASP A 311 -8.02 24.35 16.34
C ASP A 311 -7.46 24.58 14.92
N GLY A 312 -6.21 24.20 14.68
CA GLY A 312 -5.60 24.21 13.36
C GLY A 312 -6.35 23.34 12.36
N ILE A 313 -6.72 22.12 12.75
CA ILE A 313 -7.50 21.19 11.91
C ILE A 313 -8.92 21.74 11.65
N LEU A 314 -9.58 22.32 12.63
CA LEU A 314 -10.89 23.00 12.44
C LEU A 314 -10.80 24.14 11.42
N LYS A 315 -9.71 24.92 11.47
CA LYS A 315 -9.45 25.99 10.51
C LYS A 315 -9.24 25.45 9.10
N LEU A 316 -8.42 24.40 8.94
CA LEU A 316 -8.19 23.73 7.65
C LEU A 316 -9.50 23.12 7.10
N LYS A 317 -10.27 22.44 7.93
CA LYS A 317 -11.58 21.92 7.55
C LYS A 317 -12.51 23.02 7.04
N LYS A 318 -12.59 24.15 7.76
CA LYS A 318 -13.40 25.28 7.35
C LYS A 318 -12.98 25.80 5.97
N GLN A 319 -11.69 25.98 5.75
CA GLN A 319 -11.15 26.40 4.45
C GLN A 319 -11.51 25.41 3.32
N ALA A 320 -11.37 24.10 3.56
CA ALA A 320 -11.75 23.08 2.60
C ALA A 320 -13.27 23.07 2.30
N VAL A 321 -14.12 23.27 3.31
CA VAL A 321 -15.57 23.38 3.15
C VAL A 321 -15.94 24.64 2.34
N GLU A 322 -15.32 25.78 2.64
CA GLU A 322 -15.55 27.02 1.89
C GLU A 322 -15.10 26.88 0.43
N ALA A 323 -13.92 26.26 0.18
CA ALA A 323 -13.45 25.98 -1.16
C ALA A 323 -14.40 25.05 -1.91
N LEU A 324 -14.92 24.02 -1.24
CA LEU A 324 -15.89 23.10 -1.83
C LEU A 324 -17.25 23.79 -2.14
N ALA A 325 -17.71 24.67 -1.26
CA ALA A 325 -18.95 25.42 -1.45
C ALA A 325 -18.86 26.43 -2.62
N ALA A 326 -17.67 26.92 -2.91
CA ALA A 326 -17.41 27.81 -4.06
C ALA A 326 -17.39 27.09 -5.42
N MET A 327 -17.40 25.73 -5.43
CA MET A 327 -17.36 24.96 -6.68
C MET A 327 -18.65 25.10 -7.49
N PRO A 328 -18.56 25.27 -8.84
CA PRO A 328 -19.73 25.49 -9.68
C PRO A 328 -20.65 24.26 -9.80
N HIS A 329 -20.13 23.07 -9.53
CA HIS A 329 -20.87 21.80 -9.63
C HIS A 329 -20.43 20.80 -8.56
N ASN A 330 -21.33 19.86 -8.27
CA ASN A 330 -20.98 18.69 -7.46
C ASN A 330 -20.24 17.64 -8.32
N PHE A 331 -18.92 17.65 -8.31
CA PHE A 331 -18.06 16.76 -9.07
C PHE A 331 -17.92 15.33 -8.50
N ASN A 332 -18.90 14.84 -7.74
CA ASN A 332 -18.95 13.44 -7.27
C ASN A 332 -19.25 12.45 -8.40
N SER A 333 -20.07 12.87 -9.35
CA SER A 333 -20.49 12.03 -10.46
C SER A 333 -19.46 12.09 -11.60
N PRO A 334 -18.92 10.94 -12.06
CA PRO A 334 -18.08 10.90 -13.27
C PRO A 334 -18.78 11.49 -14.51
N VAL A 335 -20.10 11.34 -14.61
CA VAL A 335 -20.89 11.92 -15.69
C VAL A 335 -20.88 13.44 -15.65
N VAL A 336 -21.09 14.04 -14.48
CA VAL A 336 -21.04 15.52 -14.30
C VAL A 336 -19.63 16.04 -14.65
N CYS A 337 -18.58 15.37 -14.18
CA CYS A 337 -17.18 15.74 -14.49
C CYS A 337 -16.93 15.71 -16.00
N ARG A 338 -17.34 14.63 -16.66
CA ARG A 338 -17.20 14.46 -18.09
C ARG A 338 -17.93 15.52 -18.88
N THR A 339 -19.24 15.70 -18.63
CA THR A 339 -20.04 16.71 -19.29
C THR A 339 -19.46 18.12 -19.13
N TYR A 340 -18.91 18.41 -17.95
CA TYR A 340 -18.29 19.70 -17.65
C TYR A 340 -17.03 19.93 -18.51
N LEU A 341 -16.19 18.89 -18.70
CA LEU A 341 -15.01 18.96 -19.54
C LEU A 341 -15.37 19.03 -21.03
N GLU A 342 -16.29 18.20 -21.49
CA GLU A 342 -16.71 18.09 -22.90
C GLU A 342 -17.29 19.39 -23.46
N GLN A 343 -17.82 20.28 -22.61
CA GLN A 343 -18.32 21.61 -23.03
C GLN A 343 -17.24 22.52 -23.62
N VAL A 344 -15.97 22.26 -23.35
CA VAL A 344 -14.83 23.10 -23.80
C VAL A 344 -13.79 22.31 -24.59
N MET A 345 -14.10 21.06 -24.90
CA MET A 345 -13.27 20.15 -25.69
C MET A 345 -13.87 19.91 -27.07
N ASP A 346 -13.02 19.81 -28.07
CA ASP A 346 -13.42 19.33 -29.39
C ASP A 346 -13.58 17.79 -29.44
N GLU A 347 -13.95 17.23 -30.59
CA GLU A 347 -14.17 15.79 -30.74
C GLU A 347 -12.90 14.97 -30.54
N THR A 348 -11.75 15.47 -30.96
CA THR A 348 -10.46 14.79 -30.82
C THR A 348 -9.99 14.81 -29.37
N GLU A 349 -10.14 15.94 -28.71
CA GLU A 349 -9.78 16.12 -27.30
C GLU A 349 -10.62 15.24 -26.35
N ARG A 350 -11.91 15.02 -26.68
CA ARG A 350 -12.80 14.14 -25.90
C ARG A 350 -12.33 12.70 -25.85
N LEU A 351 -11.56 12.24 -26.85
CA LEU A 351 -10.98 10.89 -26.86
C LEU A 351 -10.02 10.68 -25.68
N ASN A 352 -9.39 11.73 -25.16
CA ASN A 352 -8.51 11.67 -24.01
C ASN A 352 -9.26 11.43 -22.67
N LEU A 353 -10.59 11.64 -22.62
CA LEU A 353 -11.42 11.30 -21.46
C LEU A 353 -11.68 9.78 -21.35
N SER A 354 -10.68 8.98 -21.65
CA SER A 354 -10.74 7.53 -21.58
C SER A 354 -9.60 6.92 -20.79
N TYR A 355 -9.85 5.80 -20.13
CA TYR A 355 -8.84 5.00 -19.44
C TYR A 355 -9.09 3.52 -19.70
N GLN A 356 -8.10 2.86 -20.29
CA GLN A 356 -8.22 1.44 -20.66
C GLN A 356 -9.46 1.16 -21.52
N ASP A 357 -9.67 1.98 -22.54
CA ASP A 357 -10.78 1.89 -23.48
C ASP A 357 -12.18 2.07 -22.84
N ARG A 358 -12.29 2.90 -21.80
CA ARG A 358 -13.56 3.29 -21.16
C ARG A 358 -13.59 4.77 -20.85
N PRO A 359 -14.75 5.42 -21.00
CA PRO A 359 -14.93 6.78 -20.52
C PRO A 359 -14.52 6.92 -19.05
N SER A 360 -13.66 7.84 -18.76
CA SER A 360 -13.06 7.96 -17.42
C SER A 360 -12.72 9.39 -17.08
N THR A 361 -12.94 9.75 -15.83
CA THR A 361 -12.47 10.98 -15.19
C THR A 361 -11.59 10.67 -13.98
N ARG A 362 -10.77 9.61 -14.08
CA ARG A 362 -9.79 9.27 -13.04
C ARG A 362 -8.76 10.38 -12.88
N SER A 363 -8.16 10.49 -11.69
CA SER A 363 -7.19 11.54 -11.39
C SER A 363 -6.04 11.60 -12.41
N ILE A 364 -5.52 10.46 -12.85
CA ILE A 364 -4.43 10.41 -13.85
C ILE A 364 -4.80 11.07 -15.19
N ILE A 365 -6.06 10.97 -15.62
CA ILE A 365 -6.55 11.61 -16.84
C ILE A 365 -6.76 13.10 -16.61
N LEU A 366 -7.32 13.44 -15.46
CA LEU A 366 -7.56 14.84 -15.11
C LEU A 366 -6.24 15.58 -14.89
N GLU A 367 -5.24 14.94 -14.31
CA GLU A 367 -3.88 15.47 -14.15
C GLU A 367 -3.20 15.69 -15.50
N ASP A 368 -3.38 14.76 -16.45
CA ASP A 368 -2.91 14.95 -17.82
C ASP A 368 -3.59 16.15 -18.50
N ILE A 369 -4.93 16.22 -18.45
CA ILE A 369 -5.70 17.32 -19.05
C ILE A 369 -5.39 18.66 -18.34
N ALA A 370 -5.15 18.67 -17.04
CA ALA A 370 -4.79 19.87 -16.28
C ALA A 370 -3.45 20.49 -16.77
N ASN A 371 -2.63 19.71 -17.46
CA ASN A 371 -1.37 20.16 -18.05
C ASN A 371 -1.49 20.65 -19.50
N TRP A 372 -2.70 20.64 -20.07
CA TRP A 372 -2.87 21.08 -21.46
C TRP A 372 -2.74 22.59 -21.58
N THR A 373 -2.11 23.02 -22.68
CA THR A 373 -1.96 24.42 -23.07
C THR A 373 -2.60 24.68 -24.42
N GLU A 374 -2.99 25.91 -24.68
CA GLU A 374 -3.55 26.31 -25.97
C GLU A 374 -2.46 26.28 -27.06
N ASP A 375 -2.83 25.93 -28.27
CA ASP A 375 -1.94 26.00 -29.42
C ASP A 375 -1.92 27.42 -29.97
N THR A 376 -0.72 27.91 -30.29
CA THR A 376 -0.51 29.23 -30.93
C THR A 376 0.24 29.07 -32.24
N VAL A 377 0.08 30.04 -33.09
CA VAL A 377 0.77 30.07 -34.38
C VAL A 377 2.28 30.07 -34.18
N CYS A 378 2.97 29.15 -34.83
CA CYS A 378 4.43 29.08 -34.74
C CYS A 378 5.06 30.39 -35.19
N PRO A 379 5.93 31.04 -34.39
CA PRO A 379 6.55 32.29 -34.74
C PRO A 379 7.55 32.15 -35.90
N GLU A 380 8.18 30.99 -36.07
CA GLU A 380 9.18 30.72 -37.09
C GLU A 380 8.56 30.61 -38.50
N CYS A 381 7.58 29.70 -38.66
CA CYS A 381 6.94 29.50 -39.97
C CYS A 381 5.63 30.30 -40.11
N LYS A 382 5.26 31.12 -39.13
CA LYS A 382 4.04 31.95 -39.12
C LYS A 382 2.76 31.20 -39.43
N GLY A 383 2.72 29.94 -39.00
CA GLY A 383 1.54 29.04 -39.16
C GLY A 383 1.51 28.25 -40.45
N MET A 384 2.50 28.33 -41.30
CA MET A 384 2.53 27.60 -42.56
C MET A 384 2.88 26.11 -42.40
N GLY A 385 3.53 25.74 -41.31
CA GLY A 385 4.00 24.37 -41.08
C GLY A 385 5.26 24.00 -41.84
N GLU A 386 5.69 24.85 -42.77
CA GLU A 386 6.83 24.64 -43.65
C GLU A 386 7.75 25.86 -43.57
N ASN A 387 9.05 25.67 -43.83
CA ASN A 387 10.00 26.75 -43.97
C ASN A 387 9.93 27.37 -45.41
N ASP A 388 10.68 28.46 -45.65
CA ASP A 388 10.71 29.14 -46.94
C ASP A 388 11.20 28.24 -48.12
N LEU A 389 11.73 27.04 -47.81
CA LEU A 389 12.21 26.06 -48.79
C LEU A 389 11.18 24.94 -49.04
N GLY A 390 9.99 24.96 -48.37
CA GLY A 390 8.97 23.92 -48.46
C GLY A 390 9.28 22.65 -47.68
N GLU A 391 10.21 22.71 -46.73
CA GLU A 391 10.50 21.63 -45.78
C GLU A 391 9.68 21.81 -44.49
N GLU A 392 9.30 20.70 -43.83
CA GLU A 392 8.58 20.78 -42.56
C GLU A 392 9.32 21.66 -41.54
N CYS A 393 8.59 22.54 -40.87
CA CYS A 393 9.15 23.42 -39.86
C CYS A 393 9.62 22.62 -38.64
N SER A 394 10.87 22.67 -38.30
CA SER A 394 11.46 21.95 -37.17
C SER A 394 11.00 22.45 -35.78
N HIS A 395 10.32 23.62 -35.72
CA HIS A 395 9.90 24.26 -34.47
C HIS A 395 8.42 24.01 -34.13
N CYS A 396 7.63 23.43 -35.03
CA CYS A 396 6.19 23.23 -34.81
C CYS A 396 5.66 21.97 -35.46
N SER A 397 4.44 21.63 -35.12
CA SER A 397 3.67 20.59 -35.80
C SER A 397 2.52 21.22 -36.57
N GLY A 398 2.58 21.16 -37.90
CA GLY A 398 1.53 21.71 -38.75
C GLY A 398 1.30 23.23 -38.59
N GLY A 399 2.32 24.01 -38.25
CA GLY A 399 2.24 25.47 -38.08
C GLY A 399 1.86 25.97 -36.68
N LEU A 400 1.62 25.06 -35.72
CA LEU A 400 1.21 25.39 -34.36
C LEU A 400 2.28 24.93 -33.33
N VAL A 401 2.45 25.72 -32.26
CA VAL A 401 3.29 25.43 -31.09
C VAL A 401 2.44 25.54 -29.81
N LYS A 402 2.82 24.80 -28.80
CA LYS A 402 2.18 24.90 -27.48
C LYS A 402 2.55 26.28 -26.87
N SER A 403 1.51 26.98 -26.37
CA SER A 403 1.67 28.24 -25.63
C SER A 403 1.79 27.99 -24.14
N ASP A 404 2.14 29.04 -23.39
CA ASP A 404 2.11 29.04 -21.92
C ASP A 404 0.68 29.25 -21.35
N ILE A 405 -0.31 29.44 -22.21
CA ILE A 405 -1.71 29.69 -21.80
C ILE A 405 -2.37 28.37 -21.52
N PRO A 406 -2.85 28.10 -20.28
CA PRO A 406 -3.58 26.88 -19.97
C PRO A 406 -4.85 26.75 -20.80
N HIS A 407 -5.05 25.58 -21.41
CA HIS A 407 -6.25 25.25 -22.15
C HIS A 407 -7.51 25.34 -21.26
N LYS A 408 -8.66 25.65 -21.82
CA LYS A 408 -9.92 25.76 -21.06
C LYS A 408 -10.27 24.46 -20.36
N ALA A 409 -10.02 23.32 -20.96
CA ALA A 409 -10.18 22.01 -20.34
C ALA A 409 -9.21 21.78 -19.16
N ALA A 410 -7.97 22.30 -19.25
CA ALA A 410 -6.99 22.21 -18.19
C ALA A 410 -7.49 22.89 -16.90
N ARG A 411 -8.01 24.11 -17.01
CA ARG A 411 -8.60 24.84 -15.88
C ARG A 411 -9.78 24.09 -15.26
N ARG A 412 -10.63 23.44 -16.08
CA ARG A 412 -11.76 22.65 -15.60
C ARG A 412 -11.31 21.34 -14.95
N ALA A 413 -10.32 20.68 -15.51
CA ALA A 413 -9.74 19.46 -14.92
C ALA A 413 -9.13 19.75 -13.54
N GLN A 414 -8.36 20.83 -13.42
CA GLN A 414 -7.81 21.29 -12.15
C GLN A 414 -8.91 21.54 -11.12
N LEU A 415 -9.97 22.22 -11.48
CA LEU A 415 -11.10 22.49 -10.60
C LEU A 415 -11.78 21.20 -10.09
N ILE A 416 -11.90 20.17 -10.94
CA ILE A 416 -12.41 18.86 -10.54
C ILE A 416 -11.44 18.17 -9.56
N LEU A 417 -10.14 18.24 -9.81
CA LEU A 417 -9.10 17.71 -8.91
C LEU A 417 -9.15 18.41 -7.56
N ASP A 418 -9.21 19.73 -7.53
CA ASP A 418 -9.29 20.53 -6.30
C ASP A 418 -10.54 20.18 -5.49
N CYS A 419 -11.69 20.02 -6.14
CA CYS A 419 -12.92 19.58 -5.48
C CYS A 419 -12.76 18.18 -4.83
N ARG A 420 -12.13 17.26 -5.52
CA ARG A 420 -11.88 15.91 -5.00
C ARG A 420 -10.87 15.91 -3.86
N HIS A 421 -9.86 16.76 -3.94
CA HIS A 421 -8.87 16.94 -2.87
C HIS A 421 -9.55 17.54 -1.62
N ALA A 422 -10.32 18.62 -1.77
CA ALA A 422 -11.03 19.24 -0.66
C ALA A 422 -11.95 18.24 0.08
N LYS A 423 -12.65 17.36 -0.67
CA LYS A 423 -13.48 16.33 -0.04
C LYS A 423 -12.69 15.33 0.78
N LYS A 424 -11.59 14.80 0.23
CA LYS A 424 -10.72 13.86 0.96
C LYS A 424 -10.13 14.51 2.21
N GLU A 425 -9.82 15.79 2.13
CA GLU A 425 -9.35 16.57 3.28
C GLU A 425 -10.42 16.72 4.34
N ILE A 426 -11.65 17.06 3.95
CA ILE A 426 -12.77 17.15 4.89
C ILE A 426 -12.99 15.80 5.58
N GLU A 427 -13.02 14.68 4.83
CA GLU A 427 -13.17 13.34 5.39
C GLU A 427 -12.05 12.98 6.37
N LEU A 428 -10.81 13.38 6.08
CA LEU A 428 -9.66 13.18 6.97
C LEU A 428 -9.80 14.02 8.24
N TYR A 429 -10.11 15.31 8.08
CA TYR A 429 -10.26 16.23 9.21
C TYR A 429 -11.43 15.83 10.11
N ASP A 430 -12.53 15.35 9.54
CA ASP A 430 -13.67 14.83 10.31
C ASP A 430 -13.26 13.64 11.19
N LYS A 431 -12.46 12.71 10.63
CA LYS A 431 -11.95 11.54 11.37
C LYS A 431 -11.02 11.97 12.51
N LEU A 432 -10.10 12.90 12.23
CA LEU A 432 -9.17 13.41 13.23
C LEU A 432 -9.89 14.13 14.39
N LEU A 433 -10.84 15.00 14.04
CA LEU A 433 -11.62 15.73 15.04
C LEU A 433 -12.52 14.81 15.86
N LYS A 434 -13.07 13.77 15.25
CA LYS A 434 -13.90 12.78 15.93
C LYS A 434 -13.07 11.96 16.92
N ALA A 435 -11.88 11.53 16.52
CA ALA A 435 -10.97 10.78 17.38
C ALA A 435 -10.26 11.65 18.44
N GLY A 436 -10.14 12.96 18.19
CA GLY A 436 -9.42 13.91 19.05
C GLY A 436 -7.89 13.73 19.04
N ARG A 437 -7.39 12.66 18.40
CA ARG A 437 -5.99 12.29 18.28
C ARG A 437 -5.71 11.62 16.95
N PHE A 438 -4.43 11.50 16.60
CA PHE A 438 -4.01 10.79 15.40
C PHE A 438 -3.61 9.33 15.74
N HIS A 439 -4.55 8.42 15.64
CA HIS A 439 -4.35 6.99 15.88
C HIS A 439 -3.81 6.30 14.61
N ALA A 440 -2.55 6.53 14.32
CA ALA A 440 -1.89 5.96 13.14
C ALA A 440 -1.89 4.43 13.20
N SER A 441 -2.50 3.80 12.19
CA SER A 441 -2.59 2.35 12.10
C SER A 441 -1.77 1.83 10.93
N PHE A 442 -1.05 0.71 11.14
CA PHE A 442 -0.18 0.12 10.15
C PHE A 442 -0.32 -1.40 10.05
N LYS A 443 -0.14 -1.89 8.83
CA LYS A 443 0.26 -3.27 8.57
C LYS A 443 1.78 -3.30 8.45
N VAL A 444 2.47 -3.99 9.34
CA VAL A 444 3.94 -4.01 9.43
C VAL A 444 4.59 -4.51 8.14
N ILE A 445 4.06 -5.59 7.55
CA ILE A 445 4.36 -6.01 6.19
C ILE A 445 3.11 -5.73 5.34
N GLY A 446 2.94 -4.50 4.91
CA GLY A 446 1.77 -4.03 4.16
C GLY A 446 1.91 -4.15 2.65
N THR A 447 3.13 -4.35 2.14
CA THR A 447 3.45 -4.48 0.71
C THR A 447 4.40 -5.65 0.46
N LEU A 448 4.54 -6.07 -0.81
CA LEU A 448 5.48 -7.13 -1.21
C LEU A 448 6.95 -6.69 -1.10
N SER A 449 7.23 -5.42 -0.91
CA SER A 449 8.57 -4.89 -0.61
C SER A 449 8.83 -4.77 0.89
N SER A 450 8.00 -5.37 1.75
CA SER A 450 8.09 -5.25 3.21
C SER A 450 7.86 -3.84 3.78
N ARG A 451 7.46 -2.85 2.98
CA ARG A 451 7.09 -1.53 3.50
C ARG A 451 5.87 -1.64 4.40
N MET A 452 5.85 -0.89 5.48
CA MET A 452 4.63 -0.67 6.24
C MET A 452 3.59 0.02 5.37
N ALA A 453 2.33 -0.30 5.56
CA ALA A 453 1.23 0.37 4.87
C ALA A 453 0.18 0.82 5.89
N GLY A 454 -0.30 2.04 5.74
CA GLY A 454 -1.39 2.56 6.56
C GLY A 454 -2.64 1.69 6.45
N ALA A 455 -3.35 1.58 7.54
CA ALA A 455 -4.58 0.80 7.69
C ALA A 455 -5.71 1.65 8.31
N ASP A 456 -6.90 1.11 8.36
CA ASP A 456 -8.07 1.56 9.13
C ASP A 456 -8.44 3.05 9.03
N GLY A 457 -8.18 3.67 7.89
CA GLY A 457 -8.69 5.00 7.54
C GLY A 457 -7.88 6.21 8.01
N LEU A 458 -6.88 6.05 8.91
CA LEU A 458 -5.87 7.09 9.21
C LEU A 458 -4.49 6.60 8.79
N ASN A 459 -4.20 6.83 7.54
CA ASN A 459 -2.94 6.49 6.94
C ASN A 459 -1.97 7.68 7.07
N PRO A 460 -0.91 7.61 7.90
CA PRO A 460 0.08 8.68 8.00
C PRO A 460 0.82 8.94 6.69
N GLN A 461 0.96 7.92 5.86
CA GLN A 461 1.57 8.03 4.53
C GLN A 461 0.68 8.79 3.51
N GLY A 462 -0.58 9.05 3.85
CA GLY A 462 -1.53 9.82 3.04
C GLY A 462 -1.69 11.28 3.49
N ILE A 463 -1.03 11.69 4.56
CA ILE A 463 -1.03 13.09 5.02
C ILE A 463 -0.19 13.92 4.04
N LYS A 464 -0.76 15.00 3.53
CA LYS A 464 -0.06 15.88 2.58
C LYS A 464 1.23 16.44 3.16
N HIS A 465 2.24 16.56 2.30
CA HIS A 465 3.53 17.18 2.64
C HIS A 465 3.44 18.72 2.82
N ALA A 466 2.27 19.33 2.56
CA ALA A 466 2.08 20.76 2.75
C ALA A 466 2.37 21.17 4.20
N THR A 467 3.23 22.16 4.39
CA THR A 467 3.66 22.69 5.69
C THR A 467 2.46 23.01 6.57
N THR A 468 1.47 23.73 6.03
CA THR A 468 0.24 24.13 6.74
C THR A 468 -0.56 22.95 7.31
N VAL A 469 -0.52 21.79 6.65
CA VAL A 469 -1.20 20.59 7.15
C VAL A 469 -0.34 19.91 8.23
N ARG A 470 0.97 19.76 8.01
CA ARG A 470 1.88 19.12 8.97
C ARG A 470 2.12 19.94 10.24
N GLU A 471 1.95 21.27 10.19
CA GLU A 471 1.93 22.15 11.37
C GLU A 471 0.83 21.77 12.36
N CYS A 472 -0.28 21.20 11.91
CA CYS A 472 -1.35 20.71 12.78
C CYS A 472 -1.06 19.38 13.49
N PHE A 473 0.16 18.84 13.34
CA PHE A 473 0.59 17.60 13.97
C PHE A 473 1.81 17.82 14.86
N PRO A 474 1.63 18.33 16.10
CA PRO A 474 2.69 18.38 17.11
C PRO A 474 3.19 16.99 17.50
N LEU A 475 2.37 15.94 17.32
CA LEU A 475 2.60 14.52 17.58
C LEU A 475 2.94 14.19 19.05
N ALA A 476 3.67 15.05 19.75
CA ALA A 476 4.07 14.87 21.15
C ALA A 476 3.14 15.60 22.11
N ASP A 477 2.88 14.98 23.26
CA ASP A 477 2.16 15.54 24.41
C ASP A 477 2.50 14.80 25.70
N CYS A 478 1.88 15.19 26.81
CA CYS A 478 1.96 14.50 28.11
C CYS A 478 3.40 14.21 28.56
N GLY A 479 4.26 15.23 28.51
CA GLY A 479 5.65 15.13 28.99
C GLY A 479 6.63 14.56 27.97
N LEU A 480 6.19 14.30 26.75
CA LEU A 480 7.06 13.94 25.62
C LEU A 480 7.39 15.18 24.78
N SER A 481 8.54 15.17 24.14
CA SER A 481 9.02 16.15 23.17
C SER A 481 9.24 15.46 21.83
N LEU A 482 9.01 16.15 20.72
CA LEU A 482 9.15 15.56 19.40
C LEU A 482 10.61 15.61 18.93
N CYS A 483 11.14 14.47 18.53
CA CYS A 483 12.34 14.35 17.68
C CYS A 483 12.03 13.50 16.45
N GLY A 484 12.89 13.54 15.43
CA GLY A 484 12.64 12.76 14.22
C GLY A 484 13.46 13.22 13.04
N GLY A 485 13.35 12.50 11.93
CA GLY A 485 14.07 12.82 10.71
C GLY A 485 13.80 11.86 9.57
N ASP A 486 14.42 12.11 8.42
CA ASP A 486 14.36 11.26 7.24
C ASP A 486 15.74 10.99 6.62
N PHE A 487 15.81 9.93 5.85
CA PHE A 487 17.04 9.56 5.15
C PHE A 487 17.28 10.44 3.93
N ALA A 488 18.45 11.07 3.85
CA ALA A 488 18.84 11.94 2.74
C ALA A 488 19.06 11.14 1.45
N GLY A 489 18.30 11.47 0.39
CA GLY A 489 18.46 10.81 -0.92
C GLY A 489 18.33 9.28 -0.88
N PHE A 490 17.55 8.74 0.02
CA PHE A 490 17.53 7.36 0.47
C PHE A 490 17.55 6.31 -0.66
N GLU A 491 16.57 6.39 -1.58
CA GLU A 491 16.44 5.39 -2.65
C GLU A 491 17.60 5.44 -3.67
N VAL A 492 18.23 6.60 -3.83
CA VAL A 492 19.41 6.76 -4.69
C VAL A 492 20.66 6.18 -4.03
N CYS A 493 20.85 6.40 -2.72
CA CYS A 493 21.93 5.79 -1.93
C CYS A 493 21.80 4.27 -1.91
N LEU A 494 20.57 3.74 -1.83
CA LEU A 494 20.31 2.31 -1.93
C LEU A 494 20.60 1.76 -3.33
N ALA A 495 20.26 2.51 -4.38
CA ALA A 495 20.59 2.11 -5.76
C ALA A 495 22.10 2.07 -5.99
N ASP A 496 22.85 3.05 -5.46
CA ASP A 496 24.31 3.04 -5.46
C ASP A 496 24.87 1.79 -4.79
N ALA A 497 24.39 1.49 -3.57
CA ALA A 497 24.84 0.31 -2.83
C ALA A 497 24.47 -1.02 -3.49
N VAL A 498 23.26 -1.13 -4.09
CA VAL A 498 22.75 -2.36 -4.74
C VAL A 498 23.46 -2.64 -6.05
N TYR A 499 23.65 -1.60 -6.88
CA TYR A 499 24.17 -1.78 -8.22
C TYR A 499 25.68 -1.58 -8.31
N GLY A 500 26.31 -0.85 -7.38
CA GLY A 500 27.76 -0.63 -7.32
C GLY A 500 28.32 0.06 -8.56
N ASP A 501 27.58 1.01 -9.15
CA ASP A 501 28.04 1.73 -10.34
C ASP A 501 29.03 2.85 -9.94
N PRO A 502 30.30 2.81 -10.41
CA PRO A 502 31.32 3.76 -9.99
C PRO A 502 31.02 5.21 -10.45
N ASP A 503 30.38 5.40 -11.61
CA ASP A 503 30.06 6.73 -12.12
C ASP A 503 28.86 7.33 -11.36
N LEU A 504 27.88 6.48 -10.95
CA LEU A 504 26.79 6.91 -10.07
C LEU A 504 27.34 7.30 -8.70
N HIS A 505 28.19 6.46 -8.12
CA HIS A 505 28.86 6.73 -6.84
C HIS A 505 29.65 8.06 -6.87
N ALA A 506 30.45 8.27 -7.92
CA ALA A 506 31.21 9.48 -8.10
C ALA A 506 30.32 10.74 -8.16
N ASP A 507 29.20 10.67 -8.89
CA ASP A 507 28.25 11.80 -8.95
C ASP A 507 27.64 12.10 -7.57
N LEU A 508 27.28 11.06 -6.80
CA LEU A 508 26.66 11.24 -5.48
C LEU A 508 27.62 11.80 -4.44
N VAL A 509 28.89 11.38 -4.45
CA VAL A 509 29.93 11.89 -3.54
C VAL A 509 30.24 13.38 -3.78
N THR A 510 29.96 13.92 -4.98
CA THR A 510 30.11 15.36 -5.23
C THR A 510 29.19 16.25 -4.42
N GLY A 511 28.19 15.69 -3.73
CA GLY A 511 27.11 16.42 -3.05
C GLY A 511 26.05 17.00 -3.98
N LYS A 512 26.18 16.80 -5.31
CA LYS A 512 25.14 17.21 -6.26
C LYS A 512 23.95 16.25 -6.21
N LYS A 513 22.76 16.82 -6.26
CA LYS A 513 21.52 16.03 -6.30
C LYS A 513 21.34 15.39 -7.68
N ILE A 514 21.31 14.08 -7.74
CA ILE A 514 21.16 13.29 -8.97
C ILE A 514 19.94 13.75 -9.80
N HIS A 515 18.87 14.19 -9.13
CA HIS A 515 17.67 14.72 -9.78
C HIS A 515 17.97 15.98 -10.61
N GLY A 516 18.81 16.88 -10.10
CA GLY A 516 19.25 18.06 -10.83
C GLY A 516 20.19 17.70 -12.00
N LEU A 517 21.10 16.74 -11.79
CA LEU A 517 22.00 16.25 -12.85
C LEU A 517 21.22 15.60 -13.99
N PHE A 518 20.23 14.78 -13.69
CA PHE A 518 19.39 14.14 -14.69
C PHE A 518 18.42 15.13 -15.35
N GLY A 519 17.98 16.15 -14.60
CA GLY A 519 17.10 17.20 -15.09
C GLY A 519 17.63 17.92 -16.33
N GLN A 520 18.95 18.10 -16.44
CA GLN A 520 19.59 18.68 -17.62
C GLN A 520 19.36 17.88 -18.91
N TYR A 521 19.16 16.56 -18.78
CA TYR A 521 18.86 15.71 -19.93
C TYR A 521 17.38 15.73 -20.29
N LEU A 522 16.51 15.99 -19.30
CA LEU A 522 15.05 16.02 -19.48
C LEU A 522 14.55 17.38 -19.98
N PHE A 523 15.26 18.46 -19.64
CA PHE A 523 14.85 19.84 -19.93
C PHE A 523 15.97 20.67 -20.56
N PRO A 524 16.55 20.23 -21.70
CA PRO A 524 17.55 21.04 -22.39
C PRO A 524 16.91 22.36 -22.89
N PRO A 525 17.64 23.53 -22.84
CA PRO A 525 19.05 23.67 -22.50
C PRO A 525 19.34 24.00 -21.02
N MET A 526 18.40 23.77 -20.09
CA MET A 526 18.55 24.15 -18.68
C MET A 526 19.78 23.54 -18.01
N THR A 527 20.47 24.35 -17.24
CA THR A 527 21.62 23.94 -16.40
C THR A 527 21.17 23.31 -15.10
N TYR A 528 22.10 22.68 -14.36
CA TYR A 528 21.86 22.11 -13.05
C TYR A 528 21.24 23.10 -12.06
N ASP A 529 21.79 24.31 -11.98
CA ASP A 529 21.36 25.35 -11.05
C ASP A 529 19.97 25.92 -11.41
N GLU A 530 19.68 26.07 -12.71
CA GLU A 530 18.36 26.47 -13.18
C GLU A 530 17.31 25.41 -12.85
N ILE A 531 17.62 24.12 -12.97
CA ILE A 531 16.71 23.02 -12.55
C ILE A 531 16.44 23.10 -11.03
N LEU A 532 17.49 23.29 -10.22
CA LEU A 532 17.32 23.42 -8.76
C LEU A 532 16.50 24.64 -8.36
N ALA A 533 16.65 25.75 -9.08
CA ALA A 533 15.91 26.98 -8.83
C ALA A 533 14.39 26.83 -9.02
N THR A 534 13.93 25.80 -9.76
CA THR A 534 12.50 25.53 -9.95
C THR A 534 11.86 24.78 -8.78
N LYS A 535 12.64 24.33 -7.80
CA LYS A 535 12.13 23.55 -6.67
C LYS A 535 11.09 24.34 -5.86
N GLY A 536 9.89 23.75 -5.72
CA GLY A 536 8.78 24.34 -4.98
C GLY A 536 7.91 25.32 -5.79
N LEU A 537 8.16 25.48 -7.08
CA LEU A 537 7.24 26.14 -8.00
C LEU A 537 5.98 25.28 -8.22
N PRO A 538 4.92 25.83 -8.82
CA PRO A 538 3.75 25.03 -9.23
C PRO A 538 4.14 23.80 -10.07
N ASP A 539 3.39 22.72 -9.98
CA ASP A 539 3.72 21.38 -10.50
C ASP A 539 4.29 21.38 -11.94
N ASN A 540 3.75 22.20 -12.83
CA ASN A 540 4.23 22.30 -14.23
C ASN A 540 5.57 23.02 -14.39
N GLU A 541 5.89 23.90 -13.46
CA GLU A 541 7.09 24.73 -13.46
C GLU A 541 8.21 24.08 -12.64
N ASP A 542 7.90 23.21 -11.69
CA ASP A 542 8.87 22.48 -10.88
C ASP A 542 9.56 21.38 -11.70
N LYS A 543 10.58 21.77 -12.47
CA LYS A 543 11.39 20.84 -13.26
C LYS A 543 12.21 19.90 -12.36
N TYR A 544 12.57 20.34 -11.15
CA TYR A 544 13.27 19.50 -10.18
C TYR A 544 12.39 18.34 -9.69
N ALA A 545 11.13 18.59 -9.30
CA ALA A 545 10.21 17.54 -8.90
C ALA A 545 9.90 16.56 -10.05
N ARG A 546 9.72 17.08 -11.27
CA ARG A 546 9.55 16.26 -12.48
C ARG A 546 10.79 15.41 -12.76
N SER A 547 12.01 15.94 -12.60
CA SER A 547 13.25 15.17 -12.72
C SER A 547 13.37 14.09 -11.65
N LYS A 548 12.93 14.37 -10.42
CA LYS A 548 12.85 13.38 -9.33
C LYS A 548 11.95 12.21 -9.72
N ASN A 549 10.78 12.49 -10.28
CA ASN A 549 9.87 11.46 -10.80
C ASN A 549 10.51 10.62 -11.92
N GLY A 550 11.30 11.26 -12.79
CA GLY A 550 12.05 10.61 -13.86
C GLY A 550 13.12 9.65 -13.32
N VAL A 551 13.95 10.09 -12.37
CA VAL A 551 14.97 9.25 -11.74
C VAL A 551 14.31 8.04 -11.06
N PHE A 552 13.27 8.24 -10.29
CA PHE A 552 12.55 7.12 -9.65
C PHE A 552 11.92 6.17 -10.67
N ALA A 553 11.38 6.69 -11.78
CA ALA A 553 10.89 5.82 -12.84
C ALA A 553 11.99 4.90 -13.37
N LEU A 554 13.22 5.42 -13.56
CA LEU A 554 14.36 4.61 -14.01
C LEU A 554 14.83 3.61 -12.96
N LEU A 555 14.97 4.04 -11.70
CA LEU A 555 15.37 3.16 -10.59
C LEU A 555 14.40 1.98 -10.42
N TYR A 556 13.10 2.20 -10.67
CA TYR A 556 12.07 1.18 -10.56
C TYR A 556 11.83 0.37 -11.85
N GLY A 557 12.80 0.37 -12.75
CA GLY A 557 12.76 -0.46 -13.94
C GLY A 557 11.96 0.10 -15.11
N GLY A 558 11.60 1.39 -15.05
CA GLY A 558 11.02 2.12 -16.18
C GLY A 558 12.00 2.27 -17.33
N GLN A 559 11.45 2.48 -18.51
CA GLN A 559 12.18 2.73 -19.75
C GLN A 559 11.69 4.06 -20.35
N GLU A 560 12.13 4.40 -21.56
CA GLU A 560 11.86 5.67 -22.26
C GLU A 560 10.37 6.04 -22.26
N TYR A 561 9.47 5.12 -22.58
CA TYR A 561 8.02 5.37 -22.55
C TYR A 561 7.52 5.73 -21.13
N THR A 562 8.03 5.04 -20.10
CA THR A 562 7.66 5.34 -18.71
C THR A 562 8.19 6.74 -18.32
N LEU A 563 9.38 7.07 -18.79
CA LEU A 563 10.00 8.36 -18.54
C LEU A 563 9.17 9.49 -19.19
N SER A 564 8.80 9.35 -20.47
CA SER A 564 7.94 10.30 -21.18
C SER A 564 6.63 10.54 -20.43
N THR A 565 5.92 9.47 -20.06
CA THR A 565 4.61 9.56 -19.39
C THR A 565 4.69 10.07 -17.96
N ARG A 566 5.75 9.77 -17.20
CA ARG A 566 5.90 10.19 -15.80
C ARG A 566 6.43 11.61 -15.64
N VAL A 567 7.26 12.06 -16.57
CA VAL A 567 7.83 13.40 -16.57
C VAL A 567 6.98 14.37 -17.40
N GLY A 568 6.15 13.86 -18.32
CA GLY A 568 5.34 14.67 -19.22
C GLY A 568 6.19 15.38 -20.28
N ILE A 569 7.16 14.67 -20.89
CA ILE A 569 8.06 15.18 -21.95
C ILE A 569 7.88 14.39 -23.24
N PRO A 570 8.23 14.97 -24.40
CA PRO A 570 8.22 14.29 -25.69
C PRO A 570 9.02 12.98 -25.65
N GLU A 571 8.53 11.98 -26.40
CA GLU A 571 9.12 10.62 -26.43
C GLU A 571 10.57 10.62 -26.92
N GLU A 572 10.91 11.52 -27.85
CA GLU A 572 12.27 11.70 -28.37
C GLU A 572 13.24 12.18 -27.29
N ILE A 573 12.86 13.20 -26.51
CA ILE A 573 13.66 13.70 -25.39
C ILE A 573 13.79 12.62 -24.31
N ALA A 574 12.71 11.89 -24.01
CA ALA A 574 12.72 10.81 -23.05
C ALA A 574 13.66 9.69 -23.47
N ASN A 575 13.66 9.32 -24.77
CA ASN A 575 14.57 8.32 -25.31
C ASN A 575 16.04 8.79 -25.23
N GLU A 576 16.32 10.01 -25.65
CA GLU A 576 17.69 10.56 -25.55
C GLU A 576 18.19 10.60 -24.10
N ALA A 577 17.37 11.10 -23.16
CA ALA A 577 17.70 11.15 -21.75
C ALA A 577 17.93 9.73 -21.16
N TYR A 578 17.11 8.77 -21.56
CA TYR A 578 17.27 7.36 -21.18
C TYR A 578 18.59 6.78 -21.69
N GLN A 579 18.93 7.01 -22.95
CA GLN A 579 20.17 6.54 -23.54
C GLN A 579 21.40 7.19 -22.88
N ARG A 580 21.34 8.47 -22.57
CA ARG A 580 22.41 9.18 -21.83
C ARG A 580 22.58 8.59 -20.43
N TRP A 581 21.50 8.26 -19.72
CA TRP A 581 21.53 7.60 -18.42
C TRP A 581 22.25 6.24 -18.49
N ILE A 582 21.81 5.36 -19.38
CA ILE A 582 22.37 4.00 -19.55
C ILE A 582 23.85 4.05 -19.97
N ASN A 583 24.20 4.99 -20.85
CA ASN A 583 25.58 5.13 -21.33
C ASN A 583 26.52 5.72 -20.25
N LYS A 584 25.99 6.53 -19.34
CA LYS A 584 26.74 7.06 -18.20
C LYS A 584 26.89 6.00 -17.11
N TYR A 585 25.79 5.40 -16.65
CA TYR A 585 25.78 4.43 -15.54
C TYR A 585 25.73 2.99 -16.09
N LYS A 586 26.83 2.57 -16.68
CA LYS A 586 26.91 1.29 -17.41
C LYS A 586 26.79 0.06 -16.52
N VAL A 587 27.35 0.11 -15.32
CA VAL A 587 27.29 -1.02 -14.37
C VAL A 587 25.88 -1.15 -13.85
N TRP A 588 25.22 -0.05 -13.50
CA TRP A 588 23.81 -0.04 -13.12
C TRP A 588 22.92 -0.65 -14.23
N GLY A 589 23.12 -0.26 -15.48
CA GLY A 589 22.38 -0.82 -16.62
C GLY A 589 22.59 -2.31 -16.78
N LYS A 590 23.83 -2.82 -16.61
CA LYS A 590 24.19 -4.23 -16.70
C LYS A 590 23.60 -5.06 -15.57
N GLU A 591 23.69 -4.60 -14.33
CA GLU A 591 23.16 -5.33 -13.17
C GLU A 591 21.62 -5.38 -13.21
N ARG A 592 20.97 -4.28 -13.60
CA ARG A 592 19.53 -4.27 -13.85
C ARG A 592 19.12 -5.25 -14.95
N ALA A 593 19.88 -5.34 -16.03
CA ALA A 593 19.62 -6.30 -17.10
C ALA A 593 19.72 -7.75 -16.61
N LYS A 594 20.65 -8.08 -15.72
CA LYS A 594 20.72 -9.40 -15.09
C LYS A 594 19.44 -9.74 -14.31
N ILE A 595 18.92 -8.78 -13.52
CA ILE A 595 17.64 -8.96 -12.80
C ILE A 595 16.52 -9.23 -13.79
N PHE A 596 16.45 -8.44 -14.87
CA PHE A 596 15.44 -8.63 -15.91
C PHE A 596 15.56 -10.03 -16.56
N ASP A 597 16.76 -10.49 -16.87
CA ASP A 597 16.98 -11.81 -17.44
C ASP A 597 16.53 -12.96 -16.53
N MET A 598 16.68 -12.82 -15.21
CA MET A 598 16.19 -13.81 -14.24
C MET A 598 14.67 -14.02 -14.32
N PHE A 599 13.91 -13.01 -14.70
CA PHE A 599 12.45 -13.03 -14.80
C PHE A 599 11.92 -13.03 -16.25
N CYS A 600 12.81 -13.10 -17.23
CA CYS A 600 12.47 -13.18 -18.65
C CYS A 600 12.13 -14.61 -19.04
N SER A 601 10.86 -14.99 -18.89
CA SER A 601 10.37 -16.35 -19.19
C SER A 601 10.13 -16.61 -20.69
N MET A 602 9.89 -15.57 -21.47
CA MET A 602 9.57 -15.69 -22.91
C MET A 602 10.46 -14.79 -23.74
N ARG A 603 10.96 -15.34 -24.84
CA ARG A 603 11.82 -14.63 -25.80
C ARG A 603 11.38 -14.90 -27.22
N GLN A 604 11.67 -13.96 -28.12
CA GLN A 604 11.51 -14.10 -29.59
C GLN A 604 12.89 -13.90 -30.24
N PRO A 605 13.75 -14.95 -30.25
CA PRO A 605 15.14 -14.80 -30.70
C PRO A 605 15.30 -14.29 -32.12
N SER A 606 14.34 -14.62 -33.00
CA SER A 606 14.35 -14.23 -34.42
C SER A 606 13.58 -12.95 -34.72
N GLY A 607 13.24 -12.15 -33.68
CA GLY A 607 12.53 -10.88 -33.81
C GLY A 607 11.05 -10.93 -33.48
N ILE A 608 10.44 -9.75 -33.42
CA ILE A 608 9.02 -9.58 -33.07
C ILE A 608 8.14 -10.31 -34.11
N GLY A 609 7.16 -11.09 -33.62
CA GLY A 609 6.24 -11.87 -34.45
C GLY A 609 6.73 -13.28 -34.80
N THR A 610 7.95 -13.64 -34.41
CA THR A 610 8.51 -15.00 -34.62
C THR A 610 8.09 -15.97 -33.50
N LYS A 611 8.60 -17.21 -33.55
CA LYS A 611 8.31 -18.23 -32.54
C LYS A 611 8.75 -17.74 -31.16
N VAL A 612 7.83 -17.85 -30.18
CA VAL A 612 8.12 -17.57 -28.78
C VAL A 612 8.73 -18.81 -28.13
N THR A 613 9.84 -18.65 -27.42
CA THR A 613 10.48 -19.71 -26.63
C THR A 613 10.27 -19.45 -25.16
N TRP A 614 10.15 -20.53 -24.36
CA TRP A 614 9.98 -20.47 -22.91
C TRP A 614 11.29 -20.85 -22.18
N ALA A 615 11.63 -20.11 -21.14
CA ALA A 615 12.61 -20.48 -20.15
C ALA A 615 12.00 -20.30 -18.75
N GLU A 616 12.36 -21.17 -17.79
CA GLU A 616 11.82 -21.03 -16.42
C GLU A 616 12.42 -19.79 -15.76
N PRO A 617 11.60 -18.85 -15.31
CA PRO A 617 12.06 -17.66 -14.60
C PRO A 617 12.36 -18.00 -13.13
N SER A 618 13.08 -17.10 -12.43
CA SER A 618 13.26 -17.19 -10.99
C SER A 618 11.92 -17.08 -10.26
N ASN A 619 11.74 -17.86 -9.19
CA ASN A 619 10.53 -17.83 -8.36
C ASN A 619 10.56 -16.73 -7.28
N PHE A 620 11.71 -16.17 -7.00
CA PHE A 620 11.86 -15.09 -6.03
C PHE A 620 13.05 -14.20 -6.35
N ILE A 621 13.05 -13.02 -5.78
CA ILE A 621 14.20 -12.14 -5.68
C ILE A 621 14.39 -11.73 -4.22
N GLU A 622 15.64 -11.56 -3.82
CA GLU A 622 16.02 -11.20 -2.45
C GLU A 622 16.57 -9.78 -2.41
N SER A 623 16.19 -9.01 -1.38
CA SER A 623 16.76 -7.70 -1.11
C SER A 623 18.14 -7.82 -0.44
N MET A 624 18.87 -6.71 -0.33
CA MET A 624 20.19 -6.63 0.33
C MET A 624 20.20 -7.18 1.77
N PHE A 625 19.03 -7.15 2.43
CA PHE A 625 18.85 -7.59 3.82
C PHE A 625 18.06 -8.90 3.96
N GLY A 626 17.94 -9.67 2.88
CA GLY A 626 17.41 -11.03 2.94
C GLY A 626 15.89 -11.15 2.79
N PHE A 627 15.14 -10.06 2.66
CA PHE A 627 13.70 -10.17 2.44
C PHE A 627 13.42 -10.61 1.00
N LYS A 628 12.61 -11.67 0.85
CA LYS A 628 12.28 -12.27 -0.44
C LYS A 628 10.91 -11.84 -0.93
N ARG A 629 10.83 -11.50 -2.22
CA ARG A 629 9.58 -11.38 -2.95
C ARG A 629 9.39 -12.57 -3.86
N TYR A 630 8.28 -13.27 -3.70
CA TYR A 630 7.94 -14.45 -4.48
C TYR A 630 7.07 -14.09 -5.68
N PHE A 631 7.30 -14.77 -6.80
CA PHE A 631 6.57 -14.63 -8.07
C PHE A 631 5.94 -15.96 -8.51
N THR A 632 5.76 -16.89 -7.59
CA THR A 632 5.33 -18.27 -7.90
C THR A 632 4.01 -18.30 -8.66
N LEU A 633 3.00 -17.55 -8.18
CA LEU A 633 1.69 -17.51 -8.83
C LEU A 633 1.76 -16.80 -10.19
N GLU A 634 2.44 -15.65 -10.27
CA GLU A 634 2.62 -14.89 -11.50
C GLU A 634 3.34 -15.71 -12.58
N ASN A 635 4.37 -16.45 -12.20
CA ASN A 635 5.10 -17.34 -13.10
C ASN A 635 4.22 -18.49 -13.60
N GLN A 636 3.42 -19.10 -12.72
CA GLN A 636 2.46 -20.15 -13.09
C GLN A 636 1.41 -19.63 -14.08
N ILE A 637 0.85 -18.45 -13.81
CA ILE A 637 -0.11 -17.80 -14.71
C ILE A 637 0.54 -17.52 -16.07
N CYS A 638 1.74 -16.93 -16.08
CA CYS A 638 2.49 -16.64 -17.30
C CYS A 638 2.73 -17.90 -18.14
N LYS A 639 3.13 -19.01 -17.48
CA LYS A 639 3.33 -20.32 -18.11
C LYS A 639 2.05 -20.89 -18.70
N VAL A 640 0.93 -20.77 -18.00
CA VAL A 640 -0.39 -21.21 -18.49
C VAL A 640 -0.84 -20.40 -19.70
N LEU A 641 -0.70 -19.06 -19.64
CA LEU A 641 -1.00 -18.19 -20.78
C LEU A 641 -0.16 -18.56 -22.02
N PHE A 642 1.16 -18.77 -21.83
CA PHE A 642 2.06 -19.19 -22.88
C PHE A 642 1.65 -20.52 -23.49
N LYS A 643 1.46 -21.56 -22.67
CA LYS A 643 1.09 -22.91 -23.14
C LYS A 643 -0.25 -22.92 -23.86
N LEU A 644 -1.26 -22.20 -23.35
CA LEU A 644 -2.58 -22.08 -23.98
C LEU A 644 -2.51 -21.34 -25.32
N ALA A 645 -1.60 -20.37 -25.44
CA ALA A 645 -1.36 -19.67 -26.69
C ALA A 645 -0.60 -20.56 -27.72
N GLU A 646 0.31 -21.41 -27.28
CA GLU A 646 1.05 -22.33 -28.16
C GLU A 646 0.16 -23.47 -28.68
N ASP A 647 -0.58 -24.11 -27.77
CA ASP A 647 -1.43 -25.26 -28.07
C ASP A 647 -2.89 -25.00 -27.58
N PRO A 648 -3.65 -24.20 -28.33
CA PRO A 648 -5.05 -23.94 -28.00
C PRO A 648 -5.91 -25.19 -28.20
N PRO A 649 -7.04 -25.35 -27.46
CA PRO A 649 -7.99 -26.45 -27.64
C PRO A 649 -8.43 -26.60 -29.08
N LYS A 650 -8.43 -27.86 -29.58
CA LYS A 650 -8.74 -28.17 -31.02
C LYS A 650 -10.10 -27.64 -31.46
N HIS A 651 -11.10 -27.57 -30.58
CA HIS A 651 -12.42 -27.06 -30.92
C HIS A 651 -12.39 -25.56 -31.21
N TRP A 652 -11.47 -24.76 -30.62
CA TRP A 652 -11.31 -23.33 -30.97
C TRP A 652 -10.80 -23.16 -32.43
N THR A 653 -9.89 -24.02 -32.84
CA THR A 653 -9.32 -23.95 -34.19
C THR A 653 -10.31 -24.37 -35.29
N ARG A 654 -11.37 -25.11 -34.95
CA ARG A 654 -12.45 -25.48 -35.86
C ARG A 654 -13.49 -24.38 -36.05
N MET A 655 -13.47 -23.34 -35.21
CA MET A 655 -14.39 -22.20 -35.37
C MET A 655 -13.89 -21.30 -36.49
N HIS A 656 -14.64 -21.25 -37.57
CA HIS A 656 -14.34 -20.44 -38.78
C HIS A 656 -14.69 -18.95 -38.63
N LEU A 657 -14.95 -18.48 -37.42
CA LEU A 657 -15.23 -17.06 -37.12
C LEU A 657 -14.01 -16.22 -37.47
N LYS A 658 -14.21 -15.16 -38.23
CA LYS A 658 -13.21 -14.16 -38.56
C LYS A 658 -13.47 -12.90 -37.73
N VAL A 659 -12.43 -12.31 -37.24
CA VAL A 659 -12.45 -11.04 -36.46
C VAL A 659 -11.35 -10.11 -36.98
N THR A 660 -11.59 -8.82 -36.96
CA THR A 660 -10.57 -7.82 -37.28
C THR A 660 -9.91 -7.34 -36.00
N ARG A 661 -8.59 -7.50 -35.94
CA ARG A 661 -7.78 -7.02 -34.78
C ARG A 661 -6.51 -6.35 -35.31
N ARG A 662 -6.26 -5.13 -34.86
CA ARG A 662 -5.11 -4.31 -35.32
C ARG A 662 -5.09 -4.27 -36.87
N ASP A 663 -6.21 -3.92 -37.47
CA ASP A 663 -6.41 -3.79 -38.93
C ASP A 663 -6.13 -5.09 -39.76
N ARG A 664 -6.06 -6.23 -39.05
CA ARG A 664 -5.87 -7.53 -39.70
C ARG A 664 -7.06 -8.46 -39.45
N VAL A 665 -7.59 -9.00 -40.50
CA VAL A 665 -8.61 -10.08 -40.44
C VAL A 665 -7.90 -11.38 -40.09
N GLN A 666 -8.34 -12.04 -39.02
CA GLN A 666 -7.79 -13.31 -38.56
C GLN A 666 -8.90 -14.22 -38.03
N THR A 667 -8.59 -15.51 -37.83
CA THR A 667 -9.51 -16.43 -37.16
C THR A 667 -9.69 -16.06 -35.72
N ALA A 668 -10.84 -16.39 -35.11
CA ALA A 668 -11.07 -16.16 -33.67
C ALA A 668 -9.99 -16.83 -32.80
N SER A 669 -9.58 -18.05 -33.14
CA SER A 669 -8.47 -18.76 -32.49
C SER A 669 -7.13 -17.99 -32.60
N GLY A 670 -6.83 -17.44 -33.76
CA GLY A 670 -5.64 -16.61 -33.98
C GLY A 670 -5.66 -15.33 -33.14
N ALA A 671 -6.84 -14.70 -33.01
CA ALA A 671 -7.01 -13.52 -32.17
C ALA A 671 -6.83 -13.84 -30.67
N VAL A 672 -7.38 -14.98 -30.21
CA VAL A 672 -7.17 -15.48 -28.84
C VAL A 672 -5.67 -15.73 -28.57
N ARG A 673 -4.99 -16.43 -29.46
CA ARG A 673 -3.55 -16.69 -29.37
C ARG A 673 -2.75 -15.39 -29.19
N SER A 674 -3.05 -14.39 -30.03
CA SER A 674 -2.41 -13.07 -29.94
C SER A 674 -2.70 -12.37 -28.60
N ALA A 675 -3.94 -12.50 -28.10
CA ALA A 675 -4.34 -11.92 -26.80
C ALA A 675 -3.63 -12.57 -25.64
N LEU A 676 -3.49 -13.89 -25.64
CA LEU A 676 -2.79 -14.66 -24.58
C LEU A 676 -1.30 -14.34 -24.55
N PHE A 677 -0.61 -14.32 -25.70
CA PHE A 677 0.80 -13.91 -25.76
C PHE A 677 1.00 -12.48 -25.29
N ALA A 678 0.19 -11.54 -25.76
CA ALA A 678 0.29 -10.14 -25.34
C ALA A 678 0.14 -10.00 -23.82
N SER A 679 -0.79 -10.75 -23.22
CA SER A 679 -1.00 -10.74 -21.77
C SER A 679 0.14 -11.40 -21.01
N ALA A 680 0.68 -12.49 -21.52
CA ALA A 680 1.84 -13.15 -20.92
C ALA A 680 3.09 -12.27 -20.96
N PHE A 681 3.39 -11.59 -22.06
CA PHE A 681 4.48 -10.63 -22.17
C PHE A 681 4.26 -9.42 -21.24
N ALA A 682 3.03 -8.92 -21.11
CA ALA A 682 2.73 -7.82 -20.19
C ALA A 682 2.97 -8.22 -18.72
N LEU A 683 2.58 -9.44 -18.34
CA LEU A 683 2.82 -9.99 -17.01
C LEU A 683 4.32 -10.19 -16.74
N GLN A 684 5.06 -10.77 -17.69
CA GLN A 684 6.52 -10.88 -17.61
C GLN A 684 7.18 -9.51 -17.40
N ALA A 685 6.83 -8.51 -18.20
CA ALA A 685 7.38 -7.17 -18.08
C ALA A 685 7.05 -6.52 -16.71
N ALA A 686 5.87 -6.82 -16.17
CA ALA A 686 5.48 -6.39 -14.82
C ALA A 686 6.35 -7.06 -13.75
N ASN A 687 6.60 -8.38 -13.86
CA ASN A 687 7.46 -9.14 -12.95
C ASN A 687 8.90 -8.60 -12.97
N MET A 688 9.46 -8.35 -14.15
CA MET A 688 10.80 -7.79 -14.33
C MET A 688 10.96 -6.43 -13.61
N ARG A 689 10.01 -5.50 -13.84
CA ARG A 689 10.01 -4.20 -13.15
C ARG A 689 9.82 -4.36 -11.64
N ALA A 690 8.92 -5.23 -11.23
CA ALA A 690 8.64 -5.48 -9.82
C ALA A 690 9.86 -6.10 -9.10
N ALA A 691 10.65 -6.93 -9.76
CA ALA A 691 11.89 -7.48 -9.23
C ALA A 691 12.97 -6.40 -9.07
N ALA A 692 13.19 -5.55 -10.09
CA ALA A 692 14.14 -4.44 -10.01
C ALA A 692 13.77 -3.43 -8.91
N ASN A 693 12.47 -3.12 -8.78
CA ASN A 693 11.99 -2.24 -7.71
C ASN A 693 12.19 -2.86 -6.32
N HIS A 694 12.00 -4.18 -6.19
CA HIS A 694 12.08 -4.87 -4.92
C HIS A 694 13.44 -4.73 -4.23
N VAL A 695 14.54 -4.86 -4.96
CA VAL A 695 15.89 -4.82 -4.37
C VAL A 695 16.22 -3.48 -3.71
N ILE A 696 15.64 -2.38 -4.18
CA ILE A 696 15.80 -1.03 -3.60
C ILE A 696 14.78 -0.82 -2.49
N GLN A 697 13.48 -0.91 -2.80
CA GLN A 697 12.41 -0.57 -1.86
C GLN A 697 12.39 -1.47 -0.62
N SER A 698 12.67 -2.77 -0.78
CA SER A 698 12.69 -3.69 0.35
C SER A 698 13.91 -3.46 1.24
N SER A 699 15.05 -3.10 0.65
CA SER A 699 16.24 -2.73 1.43
C SER A 699 15.98 -1.48 2.28
N GLY A 700 15.34 -0.46 1.70
CA GLY A 700 14.94 0.73 2.44
C GLY A 700 13.93 0.44 3.55
N ALA A 701 12.91 -0.36 3.27
CA ALA A 701 11.93 -0.75 4.27
C ALA A 701 12.57 -1.49 5.46
N THR A 702 13.55 -2.34 5.21
CA THR A 702 14.27 -3.05 6.27
C THR A 702 15.09 -2.10 7.13
N ILE A 703 15.79 -1.13 6.52
CA ILE A 703 16.58 -0.12 7.25
C ILE A 703 15.67 0.72 8.15
N THR A 704 14.57 1.25 7.61
CA THR A 704 13.65 2.10 8.37
C THR A 704 13.01 1.34 9.53
N LYS A 705 12.60 0.09 9.32
CA LYS A 705 12.06 -0.78 10.39
C LYS A 705 13.11 -1.12 11.44
N LEU A 706 14.35 -1.38 11.03
CA LEU A 706 15.44 -1.63 11.96
C LEU A 706 15.69 -0.42 12.86
N LEU A 707 15.74 0.78 12.29
CA LEU A 707 15.89 2.01 13.06
C LEU A 707 14.71 2.21 14.01
N GLN A 708 13.49 2.03 13.54
CA GLN A 708 12.28 2.16 14.38
C GLN A 708 12.29 1.15 15.54
N LYS A 709 12.67 -0.10 15.28
CA LYS A 709 12.80 -1.14 16.30
C LYS A 709 13.90 -0.81 17.30
N ASN A 710 15.07 -0.35 16.86
CA ASN A 710 16.17 0.01 17.75
C ASN A 710 15.81 1.20 18.67
N ILE A 711 15.04 2.16 18.18
CA ILE A 711 14.47 3.23 19.03
C ILE A 711 13.47 2.64 20.03
N TRP A 712 12.59 1.73 19.58
CA TRP A 712 11.61 1.06 20.45
C TRP A 712 12.27 0.20 21.54
N ASP A 713 13.49 -0.28 21.32
CA ASP A 713 14.23 -1.04 22.35
C ASP A 713 14.57 -0.20 23.60
N LEU A 714 14.57 1.13 23.49
CA LEU A 714 14.71 2.03 24.62
C LEU A 714 13.49 2.02 25.56
N GLN A 715 12.31 1.62 25.06
CA GLN A 715 11.14 1.40 25.91
C GLN A 715 11.37 0.15 26.77
N PRO A 716 11.24 0.22 28.11
CA PRO A 716 11.38 -0.94 28.98
C PRO A 716 10.38 -2.05 28.64
N ILE A 717 10.80 -3.29 28.86
CA ILE A 717 9.93 -4.47 28.82
C ILE A 717 8.99 -4.42 30.01
N GLY A 718 7.81 -5.01 29.86
CA GLY A 718 6.79 -5.02 30.91
C GLY A 718 5.84 -3.82 30.80
N ILE A 719 5.29 -3.43 31.92
CA ILE A 719 4.40 -2.28 32.06
C ILE A 719 5.20 -1.13 32.67
N SER A 720 5.31 -0.04 31.94
CA SER A 720 6.18 1.08 32.32
C SER A 720 5.67 2.41 31.76
N GLU A 721 6.20 3.51 32.29
CA GLU A 721 5.93 4.82 31.70
C GLU A 721 6.45 4.95 30.27
N TRP A 722 5.81 5.80 29.47
CA TRP A 722 6.24 6.06 28.11
C TRP A 722 7.58 6.80 28.05
N LEU A 723 8.56 6.21 27.39
CA LEU A 723 9.86 6.84 27.11
C LEU A 723 9.97 7.27 25.64
N VAL A 724 9.49 6.44 24.69
CA VAL A 724 9.58 6.68 23.25
C VAL A 724 8.31 6.21 22.54
N GLN A 725 7.89 6.93 21.49
CA GLN A 725 6.69 6.60 20.68
C GLN A 725 6.99 6.73 19.17
N PRO A 726 7.76 5.79 18.57
CA PRO A 726 8.21 5.92 17.19
C PRO A 726 7.08 5.70 16.18
N LEU A 727 6.95 6.64 15.24
CA LEU A 727 6.00 6.64 14.12
C LEU A 727 6.76 6.55 12.79
N ASN A 728 6.43 5.56 11.96
CA ASN A 728 7.01 5.40 10.63
C ASN A 728 6.17 6.11 9.56
N ILE A 729 6.81 6.91 8.71
CA ILE A 729 6.20 7.57 7.57
C ILE A 729 7.11 7.38 6.35
N HIS A 730 7.03 6.23 5.65
CA HIS A 730 7.89 5.85 4.53
C HIS A 730 9.37 5.67 4.94
N ASP A 731 10.21 6.64 4.64
CA ASP A 731 11.65 6.75 4.95
C ASP A 731 11.93 7.72 6.12
N GLU A 732 10.87 8.25 6.72
CA GLU A 732 10.87 9.18 7.83
C GLU A 732 10.44 8.49 9.13
N ILE A 733 11.08 8.84 10.25
CA ILE A 733 10.65 8.44 11.59
C ILE A 733 10.46 9.69 12.44
N MET A 734 9.24 9.84 12.98
CA MET A 734 8.92 10.84 13.99
C MET A 734 8.75 10.14 15.33
N CYS A 735 9.32 10.70 16.41
CA CYS A 735 9.33 10.04 17.70
C CYS A 735 9.09 11.01 18.85
N PRO A 736 7.86 11.13 19.36
CA PRO A 736 7.64 11.66 20.69
C PRO A 736 8.48 10.89 21.73
N THR A 737 9.27 11.61 22.52
CA THR A 737 10.31 11.04 23.38
C THR A 737 10.39 11.84 24.68
N LYS A 738 10.59 11.20 25.83
CA LYS A 738 10.90 11.91 27.07
C LYS A 738 12.15 12.76 26.89
N LEU A 739 12.15 13.96 27.43
CA LEU A 739 13.19 14.95 27.20
C LEU A 739 14.59 14.41 27.56
N GLU A 740 14.69 13.68 28.66
CA GLU A 740 15.94 13.03 29.11
C GLU A 740 16.41 11.89 28.20
N MET A 741 15.52 11.29 27.41
CA MET A 741 15.85 10.19 26.50
C MET A 741 16.26 10.65 25.09
N ILE A 742 16.10 11.92 24.75
CA ILE A 742 16.47 12.43 23.43
C ILE A 742 17.94 12.16 23.07
N PRO A 743 18.92 12.36 23.97
CA PRO A 743 20.32 12.02 23.68
C PRO A 743 20.55 10.53 23.39
N GLU A 744 19.84 9.64 24.11
CA GLU A 744 19.94 8.19 23.89
C GLU A 744 19.28 7.80 22.56
N VAL A 745 18.13 8.39 22.21
CA VAL A 745 17.52 8.20 20.88
C VAL A 745 18.49 8.64 19.79
N ARG A 746 19.10 9.82 19.91
CA ARG A 746 20.10 10.31 18.96
C ARG A 746 21.27 9.35 18.80
N LYS A 747 21.80 8.85 19.89
CA LYS A 747 22.88 7.85 19.91
C LYS A 747 22.47 6.56 19.21
N ILE A 748 21.24 6.06 19.42
CA ILE A 748 20.73 4.86 18.72
C ILE A 748 20.59 5.12 17.22
N VAL A 749 20.13 6.30 16.83
CA VAL A 749 20.04 6.70 15.40
C VAL A 749 21.44 6.66 14.77
N ASP A 750 22.42 7.32 15.39
CA ASP A 750 23.81 7.40 14.88
C ASP A 750 24.48 6.01 14.85
N LEU A 751 24.27 5.17 15.86
CA LEU A 751 24.79 3.80 15.90
C LEU A 751 24.13 2.91 14.81
N THR A 752 22.84 3.06 14.60
CA THR A 752 22.14 2.29 13.56
C THR A 752 22.62 2.66 12.18
N VAL A 753 22.71 3.96 11.87
CA VAL A 753 23.20 4.46 10.58
C VAL A 753 24.65 4.04 10.36
N SER A 754 25.54 4.28 11.34
CA SER A 754 26.96 3.91 11.23
C SER A 754 27.18 2.40 11.06
N GLY A 755 26.36 1.56 11.71
CA GLY A 755 26.37 0.12 11.53
C GLY A 755 25.94 -0.34 10.14
N LEU A 756 25.20 0.48 9.39
CA LEU A 756 24.74 0.19 8.03
C LEU A 756 25.67 0.74 6.93
N ILE A 757 26.55 1.70 7.24
CA ILE A 757 27.50 2.29 6.27
C ILE A 757 28.33 1.23 5.53
N PRO A 758 28.81 0.12 6.13
CA PRO A 758 29.53 -0.91 5.38
C PRO A 758 28.73 -1.54 4.24
N LYS A 759 27.40 -1.54 4.34
CA LYS A 759 26.49 -2.05 3.30
C LYS A 759 25.94 -0.94 2.40
N VAL A 760 25.73 0.25 2.95
CA VAL A 760 25.18 1.42 2.25
C VAL A 760 26.06 2.64 2.54
N PRO A 761 27.18 2.80 1.79
CA PRO A 761 28.23 3.76 2.12
C PRO A 761 27.82 5.23 2.22
N LEU A 762 26.77 5.62 1.49
CA LEU A 762 26.27 7.01 1.44
C LEU A 762 25.00 7.20 2.28
N LEU A 763 24.71 6.27 3.20
CA LEU A 763 23.55 6.38 4.06
C LEU A 763 23.71 7.53 5.07
N GLU A 764 22.79 8.46 5.02
CA GLU A 764 22.74 9.61 5.92
C GLU A 764 21.31 9.86 6.36
N ILE A 765 21.12 10.33 7.60
CA ILE A 765 19.83 10.74 8.14
C ILE A 765 19.90 12.19 8.62
N GLU A 766 18.94 13.00 8.18
CA GLU A 766 18.73 14.34 8.71
C GLU A 766 17.82 14.25 9.94
N TRP A 767 18.39 14.37 11.15
CA TRP A 767 17.66 14.17 12.39
C TRP A 767 17.60 15.44 13.26
N GLY A 768 16.39 15.83 13.66
CA GLY A 768 16.14 16.93 14.58
C GLY A 768 15.85 16.41 15.99
N ASP A 769 16.56 16.96 16.99
CA ASP A 769 16.42 16.56 18.42
C ASP A 769 15.24 17.28 19.11
N LYS A 770 14.82 18.42 18.59
CA LYS A 770 13.66 19.19 19.08
C LYS A 770 12.90 19.76 17.91
N LEU A 771 11.72 19.24 17.70
CA LEU A 771 10.80 19.68 16.68
C LEU A 771 9.53 20.20 17.36
N GLU A 772 8.96 21.28 16.86
CA GLU A 772 7.69 21.82 17.38
C GLU A 772 6.50 21.03 16.82
N THR A 773 6.58 20.71 15.53
CA THR A 773 5.54 19.95 14.81
C THR A 773 6.20 19.04 13.77
N TRP A 774 5.41 18.21 13.13
CA TRP A 774 5.87 17.40 12.01
C TRP A 774 6.40 18.24 10.82
N ALA A 775 5.98 19.50 10.68
CA ALA A 775 6.47 20.40 9.65
C ALA A 775 7.87 20.97 9.92
N SER A 776 8.36 20.87 11.16
CA SER A 776 9.62 21.51 11.60
C SER A 776 10.88 20.72 11.24
N LYS A 777 10.73 19.58 10.56
CA LYS A 777 11.84 18.72 10.18
C LYS A 777 12.59 19.26 8.94
#